data_0287be6bacc7238967555cd708b4b170
#
_entry.id   0287be6bacc7238967555cd708b4b170
#
_cell.length_a   1.000
_cell.length_b   1.000
_cell.length_c   1.000
_cell.angle_alpha   90.00
_cell.angle_beta   90.00
_cell.angle_gamma   90.00
#
_symmetry.space_group_name_H-M   'P 1'
#
loop_
_entity.id
_entity.type
_entity.pdbx_description
1 polymer ?
#
loop_
_entity_poly.entity_id
_entity_poly.type
_entity_poly.pdbx_seq_one_letter_code
_entity_poly.pdbx_strand_id
1 'polypeptide(L)'
;PTKEGYTFVGWYDKATDTKVEEKVKVKGNLVLVGKYEITNYQIIYQNEGNQVSNPTTYTMFSEDITLNNPTRDGYVFLGWYNGDTKVEKIVKGSTGNLTLVAKWEVVNGHKVVFKAGAGEFSDGTSELEIYVVDGGELVYPENPVVVDKNGRVFKGWYIDSEIILPGTLVTEDLVLRAKYVNSDETYSLIYNLNGGTMKGSTEQIYFKDGFLALETPKKEGFEFLGWYDNESFNGKNYRYIDENSTGNVELFAKWVLVNYEYVDTIFLELIPDEITDDLYMPFNYQGVELAWKSSNTSILSLTGVINQSHQDQEVTIELDITFEDEVFSYSKKVTIKRIVFEDITNPVAGYFYTTGVTIKSETVVNNLDIAYYAFVKVQSNGAVTVEGLSSFNTFVRDGLTLRKKGIRMVLSVAGGADNFSNACRNVGPSAVADNIMYYVEKYNLDGVDIDWEFPADSTDQQYLNVLCQSLRAKLDILGKGGTPYLLTAAIPSSQLYQRFDLKTLNKYLDYVNMMSYDMNASGRASHLCPLFRAFNDGNLGYGIDDGIVKFTTAGLDANKIIVGGAFYGKAYTVKGTGNYESKYPALGAPAELNSLQYASGTVTYKYISKNILTDSSYKRYFDNEAKVPYLYSASKK
;
A
#
# COMPACT_ATOMS: atom_id res chain seq x y z
N PRO A 1 28.84 46.38 34.20
CA PRO A 1 27.72 46.33 35.11
C PRO A 1 26.52 45.76 34.37
N THR A 2 25.67 44.98 35.04
CA THR A 2 24.46 44.37 34.53
C THR A 2 23.24 45.12 35.00
N LYS A 3 22.22 45.24 34.14
CA LYS A 3 20.91 45.78 34.45
C LYS A 3 19.91 44.93 33.71
N GLU A 4 18.97 44.32 34.44
CA GLU A 4 17.99 43.43 33.89
C GLU A 4 17.12 44.16 32.84
N GLY A 5 16.93 43.48 31.68
CA GLY A 5 16.20 44.04 30.53
C GLY A 5 16.97 45.08 29.73
N TYR A 6 18.23 45.31 30.02
CA TYR A 6 19.05 46.28 29.32
C TYR A 6 20.41 45.71 28.92
N THR A 7 20.89 46.13 27.79
CA THR A 7 22.26 45.87 27.30
C THR A 7 23.13 47.06 27.68
N PHE A 8 24.27 46.78 28.33
CA PHE A 8 25.24 47.83 28.68
C PHE A 8 25.98 48.26 27.42
N VAL A 9 25.83 49.56 27.09
CA VAL A 9 26.43 50.15 25.88
C VAL A 9 27.88 50.62 26.12
N GLY A 10 28.16 51.02 27.35
CA GLY A 10 29.48 51.46 27.71
C GLY A 10 29.48 52.51 28.84
N TRP A 11 30.71 52.84 29.27
CA TRP A 11 30.95 53.95 30.19
C TRP A 11 31.07 55.24 29.42
N TYR A 12 30.43 56.30 29.92
CA TYR A 12 30.47 57.64 29.35
C TYR A 12 30.96 58.63 30.39
N ASP A 13 31.78 59.61 29.97
CA ASP A 13 32.15 60.73 30.82
C ASP A 13 30.88 61.61 31.07
N LYS A 14 30.56 61.83 32.34
CA LYS A 14 29.38 62.58 32.74
C LYS A 14 29.42 64.05 32.28
N ALA A 15 30.58 64.64 32.15
CA ALA A 15 30.75 66.03 31.78
C ALA A 15 30.63 66.27 30.25
N THR A 16 31.10 65.36 29.43
CA THR A 16 31.17 65.49 27.98
C THR A 16 30.18 64.63 27.21
N ASP A 17 29.53 63.69 27.90
CA ASP A 17 28.62 62.66 27.37
C ASP A 17 29.27 61.80 26.24
N THR A 18 30.62 61.70 26.28
CA THR A 18 31.36 60.89 25.30
C THR A 18 31.70 59.53 25.85
N LYS A 19 31.64 58.47 25.00
CA LYS A 19 31.98 57.11 25.35
C LYS A 19 33.46 57.03 25.69
N VAL A 20 33.78 56.37 26.80
CA VAL A 20 35.13 56.18 27.27
C VAL A 20 35.62 54.82 26.83
N GLU A 21 36.67 54.82 26.02
CA GLU A 21 37.32 53.61 25.54
C GLU A 21 38.11 52.92 26.66
N GLU A 22 38.48 51.65 26.48
CA GLU A 22 39.07 50.77 27.49
C GLU A 22 40.39 51.31 28.11
N LYS A 23 41.08 52.19 27.41
CA LYS A 23 42.34 52.81 27.88
C LYS A 23 42.36 54.32 27.67
N VAL A 24 42.03 55.09 28.72
CA VAL A 24 42.07 56.55 28.68
C VAL A 24 43.13 57.10 29.63
N LYS A 25 43.96 58.04 29.15
CA LYS A 25 44.86 58.83 30.04
C LYS A 25 44.01 59.91 30.75
N VAL A 26 43.73 59.69 32.03
CA VAL A 26 42.97 60.65 32.84
C VAL A 26 43.89 61.79 33.30
N LYS A 27 43.52 63.04 32.90
CA LYS A 27 44.25 64.27 33.29
C LYS A 27 43.53 65.10 34.36
N GLY A 28 42.53 64.53 35.01
CA GLY A 28 41.70 65.22 36.03
C GLY A 28 40.67 64.26 36.61
N ASN A 29 39.71 64.80 37.36
CA ASN A 29 38.56 64.00 37.90
C ASN A 29 37.66 63.54 36.75
N LEU A 30 37.50 62.24 36.60
CA LEU A 30 36.62 61.63 35.62
C LEU A 30 35.46 60.94 36.34
N VAL A 31 34.22 61.32 36.05
CA VAL A 31 33.03 60.68 36.58
C VAL A 31 32.39 59.89 35.45
N LEU A 32 32.39 58.58 35.61
CA LEU A 32 31.78 57.69 34.60
C LEU A 32 30.34 57.34 34.92
N VAL A 33 29.51 57.42 33.90
CA VAL A 33 28.10 56.99 33.92
C VAL A 33 27.90 55.84 32.94
N GLY A 34 27.36 54.75 33.45
CA GLY A 34 27.00 53.62 32.59
C GLY A 34 25.74 53.95 31.76
N LYS A 35 25.82 53.82 30.45
CA LYS A 35 24.64 53.88 29.56
C LYS A 35 24.17 52.50 29.18
N TYR A 36 22.87 52.39 29.01
CA TYR A 36 22.16 51.16 28.73
C TYR A 36 21.12 51.42 27.68
N GLU A 37 20.93 50.42 26.79
CA GLU A 37 19.83 50.36 25.82
C GLU A 37 18.88 49.25 26.23
N ILE A 38 17.61 49.35 25.84
CA ILE A 38 16.62 48.31 26.08
C ILE A 38 17.01 47.11 25.23
N THR A 39 17.10 45.93 25.84
CA THR A 39 17.42 44.70 25.13
C THR A 39 16.19 44.23 24.37
N ASN A 40 16.37 43.97 23.07
CA ASN A 40 15.42 43.23 22.24
C ASN A 40 15.72 41.75 22.36
N TYR A 41 14.77 40.97 22.84
CA TYR A 41 14.82 39.52 22.92
C TYR A 41 14.17 38.90 21.68
N GLN A 42 14.76 37.83 21.16
CA GLN A 42 14.26 37.10 19.99
C GLN A 42 13.24 36.05 20.43
N ILE A 43 12.20 35.84 19.62
CA ILE A 43 11.27 34.72 19.73
C ILE A 43 11.41 33.88 18.44
N ILE A 44 11.87 32.65 18.57
CA ILE A 44 11.96 31.68 17.50
C ILE A 44 10.77 30.72 17.63
N TYR A 45 10.00 30.54 16.55
CA TYR A 45 8.86 29.62 16.53
C TYR A 45 9.25 28.37 15.73
N GLN A 46 9.04 27.20 16.33
CA GLN A 46 9.15 25.89 15.67
C GLN A 46 7.74 25.31 15.57
N ASN A 47 7.21 25.27 14.37
CA ASN A 47 5.83 24.90 14.10
C ASN A 47 5.74 24.02 12.84
N GLU A 48 5.07 22.88 12.96
CA GLU A 48 4.76 21.95 11.86
C GLU A 48 3.34 22.15 11.30
N GLY A 49 2.63 23.16 11.75
CA GLY A 49 1.30 23.56 11.28
C GLY A 49 1.37 24.75 10.32
N ASN A 50 0.20 25.30 9.98
CA ASN A 50 0.14 26.50 9.17
C ASN A 50 0.84 27.69 9.85
N GLN A 51 1.38 28.58 9.06
CA GLN A 51 2.02 29.81 9.56
C GLN A 51 1.00 30.72 10.24
N VAL A 52 1.38 31.27 11.39
CA VAL A 52 0.60 32.25 12.11
C VAL A 52 1.45 33.49 12.39
N SER A 53 0.82 34.66 12.28
CA SER A 53 1.50 35.93 12.56
C SER A 53 1.62 36.13 14.07
N ASN A 54 2.83 35.91 14.59
CA ASN A 54 3.23 36.18 15.97
C ASN A 54 4.43 37.14 15.99
N PRO A 55 4.61 37.96 17.04
CA PRO A 55 5.80 38.79 17.19
C PRO A 55 7.10 37.97 17.24
N THR A 56 8.13 38.34 16.50
CA THR A 56 9.45 37.70 16.53
C THR A 56 10.41 38.30 17.52
N THR A 57 10.07 39.43 18.11
CA THR A 57 10.89 40.12 19.12
C THR A 57 10.01 40.75 20.21
N TYR A 58 10.60 40.94 21.38
CA TYR A 58 9.98 41.66 22.48
C TYR A 58 11.03 42.32 23.40
N THR A 59 10.59 43.22 24.25
CA THR A 59 11.41 43.82 25.30
C THR A 59 10.72 43.64 26.66
N MET A 60 11.40 43.88 27.76
CA MET A 60 10.79 43.86 29.10
C MET A 60 9.62 44.87 29.26
N PHE A 61 9.51 45.84 28.36
CA PHE A 61 8.45 46.86 28.37
C PHE A 61 7.30 46.54 27.43
N SER A 62 7.43 45.53 26.63
CA SER A 62 6.33 45.07 25.76
C SER A 62 5.11 44.74 26.63
N GLU A 63 3.92 45.13 26.18
CA GLU A 63 2.68 44.68 26.83
C GLU A 63 2.55 43.15 26.69
N ASP A 64 1.62 42.55 27.43
CA ASP A 64 1.38 41.10 27.35
C ASP A 64 1.14 40.67 25.88
N ILE A 65 1.93 39.73 25.39
CA ILE A 65 1.81 39.18 24.04
C ILE A 65 1.03 37.88 24.13
N THR A 66 -0.19 37.89 23.58
CA THR A 66 -0.95 36.67 23.35
C THR A 66 -0.52 36.04 22.03
N LEU A 67 -0.20 34.74 22.07
CA LEU A 67 0.27 34.01 20.91
C LEU A 67 -0.91 33.46 20.09
N ASN A 68 -0.87 33.67 18.78
CA ASN A 68 -1.80 33.03 17.86
C ASN A 68 -1.49 31.52 17.75
N ASN A 69 -2.56 30.73 17.69
CA ASN A 69 -2.47 29.28 17.60
C ASN A 69 -2.45 28.85 16.13
N PRO A 70 -1.48 28.06 15.72
CA PRO A 70 -1.47 27.45 14.41
C PRO A 70 -2.53 26.34 14.30
N THR A 71 -2.87 25.95 13.07
CA THR A 71 -3.68 24.76 12.77
C THR A 71 -2.85 23.75 12.00
N ARG A 72 -3.17 22.46 12.18
CA ARG A 72 -2.56 21.36 11.44
C ARG A 72 -3.62 20.31 11.21
N ASP A 73 -3.82 19.91 9.95
CA ASP A 73 -4.84 18.92 9.61
C ASP A 73 -4.55 17.59 10.30
N GLY A 74 -5.58 17.05 10.96
CA GLY A 74 -5.46 15.82 11.73
C GLY A 74 -4.83 15.95 13.11
N TYR A 75 -4.55 17.18 13.59
CA TYR A 75 -3.94 17.42 14.90
C TYR A 75 -4.70 18.48 15.70
N VAL A 76 -4.68 18.33 17.03
CA VAL A 76 -5.07 19.39 17.98
C VAL A 76 -3.82 20.09 18.50
N PHE A 77 -3.83 21.40 18.43
CA PHE A 77 -2.77 22.20 19.02
C PHE A 77 -2.84 22.18 20.55
N LEU A 78 -1.79 21.64 21.19
CA LEU A 78 -1.70 21.56 22.66
C LEU A 78 -1.16 22.85 23.30
N GLY A 79 -0.44 23.64 22.52
CA GLY A 79 0.12 24.92 22.98
C GLY A 79 1.56 25.14 22.50
N TRP A 80 2.04 26.34 22.72
CA TRP A 80 3.42 26.74 22.58
C TRP A 80 4.22 26.34 23.83
N TYR A 81 5.41 25.76 23.65
CA TYR A 81 6.27 25.32 24.73
C TYR A 81 7.69 25.90 24.60
N ASN A 82 8.26 26.41 25.70
CA ASN A 82 9.68 26.72 25.81
C ASN A 82 10.36 25.60 26.64
N GLY A 83 11.03 24.68 25.98
CA GLY A 83 11.39 23.42 26.59
C GLY A 83 10.14 22.65 27.04
N ASP A 84 10.06 22.27 28.31
CA ASP A 84 8.90 21.55 28.85
C ASP A 84 7.80 22.47 29.43
N THR A 85 8.02 23.79 29.43
CA THR A 85 7.10 24.74 30.00
C THR A 85 6.14 25.28 28.95
N LYS A 86 4.83 25.10 29.16
CA LYS A 86 3.80 25.70 28.31
C LYS A 86 3.78 27.21 28.47
N VAL A 87 3.80 27.91 27.35
CA VAL A 87 3.74 29.38 27.28
C VAL A 87 2.38 29.80 26.73
N GLU A 88 1.50 30.30 27.57
CA GLU A 88 0.18 30.78 27.14
C GLU A 88 0.24 32.22 26.62
N LYS A 89 1.12 33.01 27.19
CA LYS A 89 1.42 34.39 26.79
C LYS A 89 2.80 34.81 27.30
N ILE A 90 3.42 35.76 26.64
CA ILE A 90 4.63 36.40 27.13
C ILE A 90 4.21 37.64 27.92
N VAL A 91 4.42 37.60 29.23
CA VAL A 91 3.94 38.67 30.11
C VAL A 91 4.92 39.84 30.11
N LYS A 92 4.40 41.05 30.33
CA LYS A 92 5.18 42.27 30.53
C LYS A 92 6.23 42.06 31.64
N GLY A 93 7.44 42.47 31.38
CA GLY A 93 8.57 42.25 32.28
C GLY A 93 9.38 40.99 31.99
N SER A 94 8.96 40.13 31.06
CA SER A 94 9.73 38.97 30.62
C SER A 94 11.06 39.38 29.99
N THR A 95 12.09 38.57 30.22
CA THR A 95 13.44 38.75 29.69
C THR A 95 13.99 37.44 29.16
N GLY A 96 14.95 37.53 28.22
CA GLY A 96 15.59 36.35 27.59
C GLY A 96 15.02 35.98 26.21
N ASN A 97 15.81 35.33 25.39
CA ASN A 97 15.33 34.79 24.12
C ASN A 97 14.47 33.55 24.36
N LEU A 98 13.43 33.38 23.56
CA LEU A 98 12.50 32.25 23.62
C LEU A 98 12.58 31.42 22.36
N THR A 99 12.57 30.09 22.52
CA THR A 99 12.33 29.17 21.43
C THR A 99 11.02 28.44 21.74
N LEU A 100 9.97 28.78 21.01
CA LEU A 100 8.62 28.29 21.23
C LEU A 100 8.32 27.16 20.23
N VAL A 101 8.16 25.96 20.76
CA VAL A 101 7.84 24.76 19.97
C VAL A 101 6.34 24.50 20.06
N ALA A 102 5.68 24.38 18.92
CA ALA A 102 4.29 23.94 18.86
C ALA A 102 4.20 22.45 19.21
N LYS A 103 3.42 22.10 20.23
CA LYS A 103 3.10 20.69 20.53
C LYS A 103 1.71 20.34 20.01
N TRP A 104 1.60 19.13 19.46
CA TRP A 104 0.41 18.65 18.78
C TRP A 104 -0.02 17.30 19.33
N GLU A 105 -1.33 17.04 19.32
CA GLU A 105 -1.94 15.74 19.57
C GLU A 105 -2.69 15.31 18.32
N VAL A 106 -2.50 14.07 17.90
CA VAL A 106 -3.18 13.53 16.73
C VAL A 106 -4.66 13.31 17.03
N VAL A 107 -5.54 13.94 16.25
CA VAL A 107 -6.98 13.70 16.29
C VAL A 107 -7.32 12.70 15.20
N ASN A 108 -7.92 11.57 15.52
CA ASN A 108 -8.20 10.48 14.59
C ASN A 108 -6.92 9.88 13.99
N GLY A 109 -5.91 9.65 14.80
CA GLY A 109 -4.70 8.94 14.40
C GLY A 109 -4.65 7.54 14.99
N HIS A 110 -3.90 6.68 14.29
CA HIS A 110 -3.67 5.31 14.67
C HIS A 110 -2.30 5.16 15.32
N LYS A 111 -2.25 4.36 16.37
CA LYS A 111 -1.02 4.02 17.05
C LYS A 111 -0.30 2.94 16.27
N VAL A 112 0.96 3.19 15.91
CA VAL A 112 1.83 2.19 15.30
C VAL A 112 2.95 1.85 16.26
N VAL A 113 3.03 0.59 16.65
CA VAL A 113 4.05 0.07 17.58
C VAL A 113 5.02 -0.79 16.80
N PHE A 114 6.29 -0.43 16.82
CA PHE A 114 7.38 -1.22 16.24
C PHE A 114 8.07 -2.02 17.34
N LYS A 115 8.10 -3.34 17.21
CA LYS A 115 8.75 -4.26 18.14
C LYS A 115 9.98 -4.89 17.50
N ALA A 116 11.15 -4.45 17.94
CA ALA A 116 12.44 -4.91 17.39
C ALA A 116 12.73 -6.40 17.68
N GLY A 117 11.99 -7.02 18.62
CA GLY A 117 12.14 -8.44 18.93
C GLY A 117 13.53 -8.77 19.50
N ALA A 118 14.35 -9.49 18.74
CA ALA A 118 15.72 -9.84 19.14
C ALA A 118 16.75 -8.74 18.83
N GLY A 119 16.37 -7.70 18.09
CA GLY A 119 17.17 -6.50 17.83
C GLY A 119 16.86 -5.38 18.81
N GLU A 120 17.52 -4.25 18.61
CA GLU A 120 17.35 -3.03 19.41
C GLU A 120 17.38 -1.83 18.46
N PHE A 121 16.68 -0.74 18.80
CA PHE A 121 16.82 0.55 18.15
C PHE A 121 18.13 1.23 18.56
N SER A 122 18.52 2.28 17.85
CA SER A 122 19.77 3.00 18.09
C SER A 122 19.89 3.58 19.52
N ASP A 123 18.75 3.84 20.17
CA ASP A 123 18.66 4.30 21.57
C ASP A 123 18.68 3.15 22.60
N GLY A 124 18.80 1.90 22.14
CA GLY A 124 18.82 0.70 22.99
C GLY A 124 17.42 0.21 23.41
N THR A 125 16.36 0.82 22.92
CA THR A 125 15.00 0.35 23.19
C THR A 125 14.62 -0.83 22.27
N SER A 126 13.68 -1.66 22.70
CA SER A 126 13.15 -2.79 21.92
C SER A 126 11.78 -2.51 21.31
N GLU A 127 11.15 -1.42 21.69
CA GLU A 127 9.85 -0.98 21.16
C GLU A 127 9.87 0.53 20.91
N LEU A 128 9.25 0.95 19.80
CA LEU A 128 9.04 2.34 19.43
C LEU A 128 7.57 2.52 19.09
N GLU A 129 6.99 3.61 19.56
CA GLU A 129 5.60 3.99 19.25
C GLU A 129 5.58 5.29 18.45
N ILE A 130 4.82 5.29 17.37
CA ILE A 130 4.47 6.49 16.62
C ILE A 130 2.96 6.59 16.44
N TYR A 131 2.47 7.78 16.13
CA TYR A 131 1.08 8.01 15.75
C TYR A 131 1.04 8.52 14.32
N VAL A 132 0.17 7.92 13.52
CA VAL A 132 -0.05 8.27 12.11
C VAL A 132 -1.50 8.70 11.95
N VAL A 133 -1.75 9.81 11.27
CA VAL A 133 -3.12 10.30 10.98
C VAL A 133 -3.86 9.23 10.19
N ASP A 134 -5.17 9.09 10.40
CA ASP A 134 -6.01 8.15 9.64
C ASP A 134 -5.84 8.34 8.13
N GLY A 135 -5.47 7.26 7.43
CA GLY A 135 -5.13 7.31 6.01
C GLY A 135 -3.76 7.93 5.69
N GLY A 136 -2.95 8.31 6.69
CA GLY A 136 -1.59 8.78 6.51
C GLY A 136 -0.61 7.65 6.16
N GLU A 137 0.47 8.00 5.48
CA GLU A 137 1.50 7.03 5.08
C GLU A 137 2.40 6.66 6.26
N LEU A 138 2.70 5.37 6.37
CA LEU A 138 3.64 4.85 7.35
C LEU A 138 5.07 5.26 6.99
N VAL A 139 5.72 6.00 7.88
CA VAL A 139 7.16 6.26 7.80
C VAL A 139 7.87 5.30 8.73
N TYR A 140 8.89 4.62 8.22
CA TYR A 140 9.70 3.75 9.06
C TYR A 140 10.58 4.58 10.00
N PRO A 141 10.68 4.18 11.29
CA PRO A 141 11.75 4.65 12.14
C PRO A 141 13.10 4.09 11.65
N GLU A 142 14.18 4.53 12.24
CA GLU A 142 15.48 3.87 12.02
C GLU A 142 15.31 2.35 12.16
N ASN A 143 15.94 1.62 11.23
CA ASN A 143 15.90 0.16 11.29
C ASN A 143 16.48 -0.30 12.63
N PRO A 144 15.92 -1.36 13.25
CA PRO A 144 16.60 -2.00 14.37
C PRO A 144 17.96 -2.49 13.90
N VAL A 145 18.87 -2.74 14.84
CA VAL A 145 20.23 -3.21 14.54
C VAL A 145 20.20 -4.27 13.44
N VAL A 146 21.00 -4.05 12.39
CA VAL A 146 21.04 -4.86 11.16
C VAL A 146 21.19 -6.35 11.46
N VAL A 147 21.91 -6.69 12.54
CA VAL A 147 22.11 -8.06 13.00
C VAL A 147 21.58 -8.19 14.42
N ASP A 148 20.70 -9.15 14.67
CA ASP A 148 20.15 -9.41 16.01
C ASP A 148 21.17 -10.10 16.93
N LYS A 149 20.80 -10.28 18.20
CA LYS A 149 21.65 -10.93 19.22
C LYS A 149 22.05 -12.39 18.87
N ASN A 150 21.41 -13.00 17.86
CA ASN A 150 21.69 -14.35 17.39
C ASN A 150 22.44 -14.38 16.05
N GLY A 151 22.87 -13.23 15.55
CA GLY A 151 23.56 -13.10 14.27
C GLY A 151 22.65 -13.16 13.04
N ARG A 152 21.33 -13.03 13.23
CA ARG A 152 20.36 -13.01 12.12
C ARG A 152 20.14 -11.60 11.63
N VAL A 153 19.90 -11.47 10.35
CA VAL A 153 19.76 -10.20 9.64
C VAL A 153 18.31 -9.71 9.65
N PHE A 154 18.14 -8.41 9.80
CA PHE A 154 16.84 -7.76 9.71
C PHE A 154 16.23 -7.92 8.31
N LYS A 155 15.03 -8.50 8.26
CA LYS A 155 14.29 -8.77 7.02
C LYS A 155 13.20 -7.74 6.74
N GLY A 156 12.83 -6.92 7.69
CA GLY A 156 11.76 -5.94 7.57
C GLY A 156 10.76 -5.98 8.72
N TRP A 157 9.76 -5.11 8.63
CA TRP A 157 8.66 -5.01 9.57
C TRP A 157 7.46 -5.81 9.09
N TYR A 158 6.87 -6.63 9.96
CA TYR A 158 5.81 -7.56 9.62
C TYR A 158 4.61 -7.46 10.57
N ILE A 159 3.42 -7.67 9.99
CA ILE A 159 2.24 -8.12 10.72
C ILE A 159 2.06 -9.59 10.32
N ASP A 160 2.08 -10.49 11.29
CA ASP A 160 2.03 -11.96 11.09
C ASP A 160 3.10 -12.46 10.08
N SER A 161 2.69 -12.75 8.86
CA SER A 161 3.60 -13.23 7.79
C SER A 161 3.83 -12.21 6.67
N GLU A 162 3.18 -11.04 6.75
CA GLU A 162 3.17 -10.03 5.70
C GLU A 162 4.13 -8.89 6.03
N ILE A 163 4.99 -8.52 5.07
CA ILE A 163 5.86 -7.35 5.19
C ILE A 163 5.03 -6.08 4.97
N ILE A 164 5.21 -5.11 5.85
CA ILE A 164 4.55 -3.79 5.75
C ILE A 164 5.60 -2.80 5.27
N LEU A 165 5.44 -2.24 4.11
CA LEU A 165 6.42 -1.34 3.49
C LEU A 165 6.21 0.13 3.92
N PRO A 166 7.25 0.98 3.83
CA PRO A 166 7.06 2.42 3.95
C PRO A 166 6.06 2.93 2.90
N GLY A 167 5.24 3.92 3.28
CA GLY A 167 4.16 4.42 2.42
C GLY A 167 2.86 3.62 2.51
N THR A 168 2.79 2.56 3.35
CA THR A 168 1.52 1.89 3.67
C THR A 168 0.58 2.88 4.34
N LEU A 169 -0.67 2.98 3.85
CA LEU A 169 -1.69 3.81 4.49
C LEU A 169 -2.12 3.19 5.82
N VAL A 170 -2.06 3.98 6.88
CA VAL A 170 -2.43 3.55 8.25
C VAL A 170 -3.87 3.96 8.50
N THR A 171 -4.76 2.97 8.63
CA THR A 171 -6.21 3.17 8.85
C THR A 171 -6.71 2.48 10.12
N GLU A 172 -5.81 1.85 10.88
CA GLU A 172 -6.08 1.18 12.15
C GLU A 172 -4.77 1.10 12.97
N ASP A 173 -4.88 0.81 14.26
CA ASP A 173 -3.72 0.59 15.12
C ASP A 173 -2.90 -0.61 14.64
N LEU A 174 -1.59 -0.44 14.49
CA LEU A 174 -0.70 -1.47 13.98
C LEU A 174 0.34 -1.89 15.02
N VAL A 175 0.65 -3.18 15.06
CA VAL A 175 1.78 -3.71 15.81
C VAL A 175 2.71 -4.42 14.84
N LEU A 176 3.78 -3.76 14.49
CA LEU A 176 4.79 -4.24 13.54
C LEU A 176 5.91 -4.96 14.30
N ARG A 177 6.27 -6.15 13.84
CA ARG A 177 7.31 -6.97 14.44
C ARG A 177 8.49 -7.12 13.48
N ALA A 178 9.68 -6.84 13.96
CA ALA A 178 10.90 -7.11 13.22
C ALA A 178 11.03 -8.60 12.95
N LYS A 179 11.26 -8.99 11.70
CA LYS A 179 11.70 -10.34 11.36
C LYS A 179 13.17 -10.34 11.02
N TYR A 180 13.81 -11.46 11.35
CA TYR A 180 15.21 -11.70 11.10
C TYR A 180 15.36 -13.03 10.37
N VAL A 181 16.30 -13.10 9.43
CA VAL A 181 16.58 -14.28 8.63
C VAL A 181 18.03 -14.70 8.84
N ASN A 182 18.26 -16.02 8.90
CA ASN A 182 19.61 -16.53 8.72
C ASN A 182 19.90 -16.42 7.22
N SER A 183 20.80 -15.54 6.86
CA SER A 183 21.22 -15.42 5.48
C SER A 183 22.69 -15.78 5.38
N ASP A 184 22.96 -16.87 4.71
CA ASP A 184 24.30 -17.23 4.25
C ASP A 184 24.60 -16.61 2.88
N GLU A 185 23.58 -15.97 2.26
CA GLU A 185 23.66 -15.38 0.93
C GLU A 185 23.61 -13.86 1.02
N THR A 186 24.76 -13.26 0.80
CA THR A 186 24.95 -11.80 0.78
C THR A 186 25.40 -11.36 -0.60
N TYR A 187 25.01 -10.16 -0.96
CA TYR A 187 25.44 -9.50 -2.18
C TYR A 187 26.15 -8.19 -1.84
N SER A 188 27.08 -7.78 -2.67
CA SER A 188 27.74 -6.49 -2.53
C SER A 188 26.85 -5.36 -3.06
N LEU A 189 26.85 -4.25 -2.35
CA LEU A 189 26.28 -2.97 -2.76
C LEU A 189 27.38 -1.94 -2.77
N ILE A 190 27.68 -1.39 -3.95
CA ILE A 190 28.72 -0.39 -4.14
C ILE A 190 28.06 0.93 -4.53
N TYR A 191 28.45 2.01 -3.86
CA TYR A 191 28.00 3.36 -4.17
C TYR A 191 29.11 4.16 -4.86
N ASN A 192 28.89 4.52 -6.12
CA ASN A 192 29.71 5.49 -6.83
C ASN A 192 29.16 6.88 -6.59
N LEU A 193 29.80 7.62 -5.74
CA LEU A 193 29.33 8.93 -5.27
C LEU A 193 29.48 10.06 -6.30
N ASN A 194 30.22 9.82 -7.40
CA ASN A 194 30.49 10.80 -8.44
C ASN A 194 30.93 12.17 -7.90
N GLY A 195 31.85 12.12 -6.91
CA GLY A 195 32.39 13.30 -6.25
C GLY A 195 31.57 13.84 -5.07
N GLY A 196 30.53 13.12 -4.65
CA GLY A 196 29.79 13.38 -3.43
C GLY A 196 30.43 12.74 -2.18
N THR A 197 29.75 12.87 -1.05
CA THR A 197 30.09 12.26 0.24
C THR A 197 28.85 11.64 0.86
N MET A 198 29.02 10.59 1.67
CA MET A 198 27.94 9.98 2.45
C MET A 198 28.41 9.67 3.88
N LYS A 199 27.49 9.45 4.81
CA LYS A 199 27.81 9.15 6.21
C LYS A 199 28.34 7.73 6.39
N GLY A 200 27.81 6.77 5.65
CA GLY A 200 28.14 5.35 5.72
C GLY A 200 29.29 4.95 4.80
N SER A 201 29.56 3.65 4.74
CA SER A 201 30.54 3.07 3.81
C SER A 201 29.99 3.08 2.39
N THR A 202 30.86 3.39 1.42
CA THR A 202 30.55 3.25 -0.02
C THR A 202 30.53 1.79 -0.50
N GLU A 203 31.00 0.87 0.34
CA GLU A 203 30.89 -0.56 0.11
C GLU A 203 30.09 -1.15 1.27
N GLN A 204 28.96 -1.75 0.96
CA GLN A 204 28.06 -2.39 1.89
C GLN A 204 27.72 -3.79 1.38
N ILE A 205 27.14 -4.58 2.25
CA ILE A 205 26.50 -5.83 1.87
C ILE A 205 25.00 -5.71 2.13
N TYR A 206 24.22 -6.30 1.28
CA TYR A 206 22.81 -6.53 1.55
C TYR A 206 22.50 -8.02 1.46
N PHE A 207 21.42 -8.41 2.10
CA PHE A 207 21.09 -9.81 2.25
C PHE A 207 19.97 -10.16 1.30
N LYS A 208 20.06 -11.34 0.69
CA LYS A 208 18.95 -11.93 -0.03
C LYS A 208 17.72 -11.95 0.86
N ASP A 209 16.57 -11.63 0.30
CA ASP A 209 15.30 -11.51 1.03
C ASP A 209 15.27 -10.41 2.11
N GLY A 210 16.24 -9.49 2.12
CA GLY A 210 16.33 -8.35 3.03
C GLY A 210 15.78 -7.06 2.44
N PHE A 211 15.56 -6.08 3.30
CA PHE A 211 15.24 -4.70 2.92
C PHE A 211 16.34 -3.77 3.38
N LEU A 212 16.83 -2.91 2.50
CA LEU A 212 17.84 -1.91 2.82
C LEU A 212 17.41 -0.55 2.23
N ALA A 213 17.18 0.43 3.09
CA ALA A 213 17.03 1.81 2.66
C ALA A 213 18.38 2.36 2.21
N LEU A 214 18.42 3.02 1.05
CA LEU A 214 19.65 3.62 0.53
C LEU A 214 19.88 4.98 1.18
N GLU A 215 21.15 5.25 1.56
CA GLU A 215 21.52 6.54 2.09
C GLU A 215 21.51 7.62 1.01
N THR A 216 21.14 8.84 1.39
CA THR A 216 21.22 10.01 0.52
C THR A 216 22.58 10.66 0.68
N PRO A 217 23.42 10.69 -0.37
CA PRO A 217 24.72 11.34 -0.36
C PRO A 217 24.59 12.85 -0.45
N LYS A 218 25.71 13.57 -0.21
CA LYS A 218 25.79 15.03 -0.33
C LYS A 218 26.94 15.43 -1.24
N LYS A 219 26.77 16.53 -2.00
CA LYS A 219 27.81 17.13 -2.82
C LYS A 219 27.63 18.63 -2.83
N GLU A 220 28.65 19.39 -2.39
CA GLU A 220 28.55 20.84 -2.29
C GLU A 220 28.30 21.47 -3.67
N GLY A 221 27.27 22.30 -3.78
CA GLY A 221 26.85 22.95 -5.03
C GLY A 221 26.09 22.05 -5.99
N PHE A 222 25.72 20.83 -5.59
CA PHE A 222 25.00 19.88 -6.44
C PHE A 222 23.83 19.24 -5.70
N GLU A 223 22.80 18.92 -6.46
CA GLU A 223 21.66 18.12 -6.02
C GLU A 223 21.84 16.64 -6.36
N PHE A 224 21.33 15.80 -5.48
CA PHE A 224 21.22 14.37 -5.68
C PHE A 224 19.89 14.01 -6.36
N LEU A 225 19.96 13.52 -7.59
CA LEU A 225 18.79 13.14 -8.38
C LEU A 225 18.41 11.66 -8.24
N GLY A 226 19.17 10.88 -7.47
CA GLY A 226 18.89 9.47 -7.23
C GLY A 226 20.05 8.55 -7.52
N TRP A 227 19.87 7.29 -7.13
CA TRP A 227 20.79 6.20 -7.40
C TRP A 227 20.40 5.45 -8.67
N TYR A 228 21.33 5.28 -9.61
CA TYR A 228 21.11 4.58 -10.86
C TYR A 228 22.03 3.37 -10.97
N ASP A 229 21.60 2.32 -11.67
CA ASP A 229 22.36 1.08 -11.90
C ASP A 229 23.37 1.18 -13.04
N ASN A 230 23.59 2.37 -13.60
CA ASN A 230 24.59 2.61 -14.64
C ASN A 230 25.03 4.07 -14.68
N GLU A 231 26.23 4.31 -15.20
CA GLU A 231 26.83 5.64 -15.34
C GLU A 231 26.11 6.57 -16.32
N SER A 232 25.30 6.03 -17.23
CA SER A 232 24.55 6.82 -18.21
C SER A 232 23.25 7.36 -17.65
N PHE A 233 22.86 6.96 -16.45
CA PHE A 233 21.63 7.38 -15.75
C PHE A 233 20.33 7.16 -16.55
N ASN A 234 20.30 6.15 -17.41
CA ASN A 234 19.15 5.75 -18.21
C ASN A 234 18.55 4.40 -17.77
N GLY A 235 19.07 3.84 -16.67
CA GLY A 235 18.61 2.61 -16.04
C GLY A 235 17.60 2.84 -14.93
N LYS A 236 17.45 1.83 -14.08
CA LYS A 236 16.56 1.87 -12.92
C LYS A 236 17.07 2.89 -11.90
N ASN A 237 16.17 3.73 -11.39
CA ASN A 237 16.40 4.59 -10.25
C ASN A 237 16.04 3.82 -8.96
N TYR A 238 17.01 3.65 -8.07
CA TYR A 238 16.85 2.91 -6.82
C TYR A 238 16.59 3.86 -5.66
N ARG A 239 15.56 3.57 -4.88
CA ARG A 239 15.26 4.23 -3.60
C ARG A 239 15.58 3.32 -2.41
N TYR A 240 15.53 2.02 -2.63
CA TYR A 240 15.80 0.96 -1.65
C TYR A 240 16.19 -0.32 -2.38
N ILE A 241 16.81 -1.22 -1.66
CA ILE A 241 16.97 -2.63 -2.02
C ILE A 241 15.86 -3.39 -1.32
N ASP A 242 15.09 -4.18 -2.06
CA ASP A 242 13.97 -4.96 -1.54
C ASP A 242 14.27 -6.47 -1.54
N GLU A 243 13.34 -7.25 -0.99
CA GLU A 243 13.43 -8.70 -0.91
C GLU A 243 13.52 -9.42 -2.27
N ASN A 244 13.23 -8.74 -3.37
CA ASN A 244 13.30 -9.29 -4.73
C ASN A 244 14.63 -8.93 -5.40
N SER A 245 15.45 -8.12 -4.77
CA SER A 245 16.76 -7.73 -5.30
C SER A 245 17.76 -8.86 -5.12
N THR A 246 18.41 -9.27 -6.19
CA THR A 246 19.39 -10.36 -6.19
C THR A 246 20.63 -9.98 -6.98
N GLY A 247 21.79 -10.53 -6.58
CA GLY A 247 23.07 -10.27 -7.24
C GLY A 247 23.77 -9.01 -6.72
N ASN A 248 25.00 -8.81 -7.12
CA ASN A 248 25.77 -7.61 -6.75
C ASN A 248 25.17 -6.37 -7.44
N VAL A 249 25.04 -5.30 -6.69
CA VAL A 249 24.47 -4.03 -7.17
C VAL A 249 25.54 -2.95 -7.07
N GLU A 250 25.71 -2.20 -8.14
CA GLU A 250 26.54 -1.02 -8.20
C GLU A 250 25.66 0.17 -8.55
N LEU A 251 25.68 1.21 -7.72
CA LEU A 251 24.81 2.37 -7.83
C LEU A 251 25.63 3.64 -8.05
N PHE A 252 25.18 4.45 -8.98
CA PHE A 252 25.82 5.70 -9.39
C PHE A 252 24.96 6.88 -8.96
N ALA A 253 25.52 7.77 -8.15
CA ALA A 253 24.87 9.00 -7.75
C ALA A 253 24.74 9.95 -8.95
N LYS A 254 23.52 10.31 -9.29
CA LYS A 254 23.25 11.33 -10.28
C LYS A 254 23.18 12.70 -9.61
N TRP A 255 23.92 13.67 -10.15
CA TRP A 255 23.99 15.01 -9.62
C TRP A 255 23.61 16.05 -10.68
N VAL A 256 22.97 17.13 -10.25
CA VAL A 256 22.80 18.33 -11.05
C VAL A 256 23.45 19.51 -10.33
N LEU A 257 24.16 20.36 -11.05
CA LEU A 257 24.73 21.60 -10.52
C LEU A 257 23.61 22.59 -10.21
N VAL A 258 23.63 23.17 -9.02
CA VAL A 258 22.56 24.04 -8.54
C VAL A 258 23.05 25.46 -8.30
N ASN A 259 22.27 26.39 -8.82
CA ASN A 259 22.25 27.75 -8.36
C ASN A 259 20.95 27.96 -7.56
N TYR A 260 21.04 28.38 -6.30
CA TYR A 260 19.88 28.54 -5.39
C TYR A 260 18.76 29.43 -5.97
N GLU A 261 19.11 30.31 -6.91
CA GLU A 261 18.18 31.22 -7.59
C GLU A 261 17.19 30.50 -8.53
N TYR A 262 17.35 29.16 -8.78
CA TYR A 262 16.57 28.40 -9.76
C TYR A 262 16.04 27.07 -9.22
N VAL A 263 15.80 26.97 -7.92
CA VAL A 263 15.27 25.72 -7.32
C VAL A 263 13.90 25.33 -7.90
N ASP A 264 13.05 26.31 -8.16
CA ASP A 264 11.77 26.15 -8.84
C ASP A 264 11.94 25.57 -10.26
N THR A 265 12.89 26.11 -11.02
CA THR A 265 13.25 25.66 -12.36
C THR A 265 13.73 24.21 -12.35
N ILE A 266 14.54 23.83 -11.37
CA ILE A 266 15.06 22.47 -11.24
C ILE A 266 13.95 21.46 -10.99
N PHE A 267 13.00 21.77 -10.11
CA PHE A 267 11.98 20.82 -9.74
C PHE A 267 10.73 20.89 -10.60
N LEU A 268 10.23 22.08 -10.90
CA LEU A 268 9.00 22.20 -11.67
C LEU A 268 9.20 22.13 -13.18
N GLU A 269 10.30 22.64 -13.71
CA GLU A 269 10.60 22.51 -15.14
C GLU A 269 10.99 21.08 -15.54
N LEU A 270 11.63 20.33 -14.62
CA LEU A 270 11.95 18.91 -14.85
C LEU A 270 10.73 17.99 -14.73
N ILE A 271 9.63 18.45 -14.14
CA ILE A 271 8.38 17.70 -14.14
C ILE A 271 7.75 17.82 -15.53
N PRO A 272 7.56 16.72 -16.28
CA PRO A 272 6.93 16.77 -17.58
C PRO A 272 5.47 17.21 -17.49
N ASP A 273 4.93 17.81 -18.54
CA ASP A 273 3.53 18.22 -18.61
C ASP A 273 2.58 17.01 -18.64
N GLU A 274 3.04 15.88 -19.20
CA GLU A 274 2.37 14.58 -19.19
C GLU A 274 3.22 13.58 -18.43
N ILE A 275 2.62 12.93 -17.44
CA ILE A 275 3.29 12.03 -16.47
C ILE A 275 2.74 10.62 -16.63
N THR A 276 3.63 9.66 -16.86
CA THR A 276 3.35 8.23 -16.98
C THR A 276 3.97 7.39 -15.88
N ASP A 277 4.97 7.91 -15.18
CA ASP A 277 5.75 7.23 -14.15
C ASP A 277 5.92 8.09 -12.91
N ASP A 278 6.36 7.46 -11.81
CA ASP A 278 6.59 8.13 -10.54
C ASP A 278 7.57 9.28 -10.67
N LEU A 279 7.28 10.38 -9.98
CA LEU A 279 8.10 11.57 -9.93
C LEU A 279 9.09 11.52 -8.77
N TYR A 280 10.21 12.19 -8.93
CA TYR A 280 11.12 12.48 -7.83
C TYR A 280 10.68 13.77 -7.14
N MET A 281 10.17 13.66 -5.91
CA MET A 281 9.70 14.80 -5.11
C MET A 281 10.38 14.77 -3.73
N PRO A 282 11.61 15.31 -3.62
CA PRO A 282 12.37 15.32 -2.36
C PRO A 282 11.82 16.36 -1.38
N PHE A 283 11.90 16.09 -0.08
CA PHE A 283 11.47 17.03 0.98
C PHE A 283 12.58 17.96 1.47
N ASN A 284 13.82 17.72 1.10
CA ASN A 284 14.95 18.57 1.43
C ASN A 284 15.93 18.61 0.27
N TYR A 285 16.44 19.79 0.04
CA TYR A 285 17.37 20.09 -1.02
C TYR A 285 18.49 20.98 -0.50
N GLN A 286 19.70 20.42 -0.34
CA GLN A 286 20.89 21.13 0.17
C GLN A 286 20.67 22.00 1.43
N GLY A 287 19.78 21.56 2.32
CA GLY A 287 19.42 22.28 3.53
C GLY A 287 18.23 23.21 3.36
N VAL A 288 17.69 23.33 2.15
CA VAL A 288 16.43 24.03 1.87
C VAL A 288 15.29 23.04 2.05
N GLU A 289 14.27 23.41 2.82
CA GLU A 289 13.07 22.59 3.02
C GLU A 289 12.13 22.77 1.83
N LEU A 290 11.67 21.64 1.29
CA LEU A 290 10.75 21.55 0.16
C LEU A 290 9.44 20.94 0.63
N ALA A 291 8.37 21.72 0.61
CA ALA A 291 7.04 21.25 0.97
C ALA A 291 6.19 21.11 -0.30
N TRP A 292 5.89 19.87 -0.65
CA TRP A 292 5.08 19.54 -1.81
C TRP A 292 3.60 19.48 -1.45
N LYS A 293 2.77 19.97 -2.37
CA LYS A 293 1.33 19.79 -2.31
C LYS A 293 0.85 19.24 -3.65
N SER A 294 -0.22 18.46 -3.59
CA SER A 294 -0.91 17.92 -4.75
C SER A 294 -2.38 18.23 -4.63
N SER A 295 -3.00 18.73 -5.69
CA SER A 295 -4.45 18.97 -5.70
C SER A 295 -5.26 17.66 -5.62
N ASN A 296 -4.61 16.50 -5.85
CA ASN A 296 -5.22 15.19 -5.70
C ASN A 296 -4.18 14.15 -5.26
N THR A 297 -4.02 13.97 -3.96
CA THR A 297 -3.05 13.03 -3.38
C THR A 297 -3.38 11.56 -3.62
N SER A 298 -4.62 11.23 -4.00
CA SER A 298 -5.01 9.87 -4.39
C SER A 298 -4.48 9.49 -5.79
N ILE A 299 -4.14 10.46 -6.61
CA ILE A 299 -3.59 10.29 -7.97
C ILE A 299 -2.08 10.52 -8.00
N LEU A 300 -1.61 11.57 -7.31
CA LEU A 300 -0.20 11.87 -7.16
C LEU A 300 0.10 12.14 -5.69
N SER A 301 0.80 11.21 -5.06
CA SER A 301 1.21 11.35 -3.65
C SER A 301 2.27 12.45 -3.49
N LEU A 302 2.45 12.93 -2.25
CA LEU A 302 3.50 13.92 -1.94
C LEU A 302 4.92 13.37 -2.08
N THR A 303 5.06 12.04 -2.19
CA THR A 303 6.35 11.37 -2.47
C THR A 303 6.58 11.11 -3.95
N GLY A 304 5.69 11.60 -4.81
CA GLY A 304 5.80 11.46 -6.26
C GLY A 304 5.26 10.14 -6.83
N VAL A 305 4.70 9.26 -6.01
CA VAL A 305 4.08 8.02 -6.50
C VAL A 305 2.78 8.36 -7.20
N ILE A 306 2.61 7.89 -8.44
CA ILE A 306 1.37 8.06 -9.19
C ILE A 306 0.49 6.82 -9.09
N ASN A 307 -0.82 7.07 -8.96
CA ASN A 307 -1.87 6.07 -9.06
C ASN A 307 -2.74 6.41 -10.28
N GLN A 308 -2.32 5.91 -11.45
CA GLN A 308 -3.01 6.20 -12.71
C GLN A 308 -4.46 5.73 -12.67
N SER A 309 -5.38 6.60 -13.02
CA SER A 309 -6.79 6.24 -13.21
C SER A 309 -7.04 5.74 -14.63
N HIS A 310 -8.28 5.33 -14.90
CA HIS A 310 -8.69 4.93 -16.25
C HIS A 310 -8.87 6.11 -17.22
N GLN A 311 -8.77 7.32 -16.72
CA GLN A 311 -8.80 8.56 -17.51
C GLN A 311 -7.60 9.42 -17.19
N ASP A 312 -7.21 10.29 -18.14
CA ASP A 312 -6.21 11.32 -17.88
C ASP A 312 -6.71 12.25 -16.77
N GLN A 313 -5.85 12.54 -15.79
CA GLN A 313 -6.18 13.37 -14.65
C GLN A 313 -5.32 14.62 -14.61
N GLU A 314 -5.94 15.78 -14.55
CA GLU A 314 -5.22 17.02 -14.29
C GLU A 314 -4.93 17.16 -12.80
N VAL A 315 -3.68 17.34 -12.43
CA VAL A 315 -3.22 17.58 -11.07
C VAL A 315 -2.40 18.86 -11.05
N THR A 316 -2.64 19.71 -10.07
CA THR A 316 -1.77 20.84 -9.77
C THR A 316 -0.77 20.43 -8.71
N ILE A 317 0.50 20.54 -9.02
CA ILE A 317 1.61 20.35 -8.08
C ILE A 317 2.00 21.73 -7.59
N GLU A 318 2.07 21.92 -6.29
CA GLU A 318 2.62 23.12 -5.66
C GLU A 318 3.89 22.75 -4.91
N LEU A 319 4.87 23.62 -4.95
CA LEU A 319 6.12 23.51 -4.22
C LEU A 319 6.33 24.79 -3.41
N ASP A 320 6.33 24.64 -2.10
CA ASP A 320 6.78 25.69 -1.19
C ASP A 320 8.26 25.46 -0.85
N ILE A 321 9.07 26.45 -1.06
CA ILE A 321 10.50 26.44 -0.77
C ILE A 321 10.73 27.40 0.39
N THR A 322 11.24 26.89 1.52
CA THR A 322 11.60 27.72 2.67
C THR A 322 13.11 27.94 2.68
N PHE A 323 13.51 29.20 2.53
CA PHE A 323 14.90 29.64 2.59
C PHE A 323 15.02 30.90 3.45
N GLU A 324 15.90 30.91 4.45
CA GLU A 324 16.16 32.04 5.37
C GLU A 324 14.88 32.70 5.93
N ASP A 325 13.91 31.90 6.37
CA ASP A 325 12.60 32.32 6.89
C ASP A 325 11.62 32.92 5.84
N GLU A 326 11.97 32.95 4.57
CA GLU A 326 11.06 33.30 3.49
C GLU A 326 10.53 32.03 2.79
N VAL A 327 9.23 32.04 2.44
CA VAL A 327 8.57 30.95 1.72
C VAL A 327 8.24 31.42 0.31
N PHE A 328 8.78 30.71 -0.67
CA PHE A 328 8.49 30.91 -2.07
C PHE A 328 7.59 29.80 -2.58
N SER A 329 6.43 30.14 -3.12
CA SER A 329 5.45 29.17 -3.60
C SER A 329 5.38 29.17 -5.11
N TYR A 330 5.49 27.97 -5.68
CA TYR A 330 5.43 27.73 -7.12
C TYR A 330 4.36 26.70 -7.41
N SER A 331 3.78 26.73 -8.62
CA SER A 331 2.80 25.73 -9.00
C SER A 331 2.91 25.36 -10.48
N LYS A 332 2.65 24.09 -10.77
CA LYS A 332 2.57 23.57 -12.12
C LYS A 332 1.36 22.66 -12.28
N LYS A 333 0.60 22.87 -13.35
CA LYS A 333 -0.49 21.97 -13.76
C LYS A 333 0.07 20.91 -14.70
N VAL A 334 -0.20 19.66 -14.38
CA VAL A 334 0.29 18.50 -15.13
C VAL A 334 -0.85 17.53 -15.41
N THR A 335 -0.67 16.69 -16.42
CA THR A 335 -1.61 15.61 -16.75
C THR A 335 -1.01 14.26 -16.38
N ILE A 336 -1.54 13.62 -15.36
CA ILE A 336 -1.25 12.21 -15.10
C ILE A 336 -1.99 11.40 -16.16
N LYS A 337 -1.26 10.70 -17.00
CA LYS A 337 -1.83 9.91 -18.08
C LYS A 337 -2.58 8.72 -17.51
N ARG A 338 -3.68 8.34 -18.17
CA ARG A 338 -4.45 7.15 -17.82
C ARG A 338 -3.58 5.90 -17.91
N ILE A 339 -3.92 4.90 -17.11
CA ILE A 339 -3.35 3.58 -17.28
C ILE A 339 -3.81 2.98 -18.60
N VAL A 340 -2.91 2.29 -19.29
CA VAL A 340 -3.23 1.56 -20.53
C VAL A 340 -2.95 0.09 -20.28
N PHE A 341 -3.96 -0.74 -20.48
CA PHE A 341 -3.80 -2.19 -20.44
C PHE A 341 -3.80 -2.73 -21.87
N GLU A 342 -2.96 -3.71 -22.10
CA GLU A 342 -3.00 -4.48 -23.36
C GLU A 342 -4.29 -5.31 -23.43
N ASP A 343 -4.72 -5.60 -24.66
CA ASP A 343 -5.85 -6.50 -24.88
C ASP A 343 -5.48 -7.92 -24.43
N ILE A 344 -6.29 -8.48 -23.53
CA ILE A 344 -6.04 -9.80 -22.98
C ILE A 344 -6.69 -10.85 -23.87
N THR A 345 -5.89 -11.69 -24.51
CA THR A 345 -6.34 -12.90 -25.17
C THR A 345 -6.04 -14.10 -24.28
N ASN A 346 -7.06 -14.88 -23.92
CA ASN A 346 -6.97 -16.02 -22.99
C ASN A 346 -6.48 -15.62 -21.57
N PRO A 347 -7.23 -14.82 -20.84
CA PRO A 347 -6.81 -14.28 -19.55
C PRO A 347 -6.51 -15.36 -18.53
N VAL A 348 -5.41 -15.17 -17.79
CA VAL A 348 -5.11 -15.89 -16.56
C VAL A 348 -5.54 -15.04 -15.38
N ALA A 349 -6.47 -15.57 -14.59
CA ALA A 349 -7.06 -14.86 -13.48
C ALA A 349 -6.83 -15.57 -12.15
N GLY A 350 -6.65 -14.82 -11.06
CA GLY A 350 -6.44 -15.37 -9.72
C GLY A 350 -7.30 -14.69 -8.66
N TYR A 351 -7.93 -15.49 -7.79
CA TYR A 351 -8.66 -15.01 -6.61
C TYR A 351 -7.75 -15.03 -5.39
N PHE A 352 -7.57 -13.87 -4.78
CA PHE A 352 -6.74 -13.67 -3.60
C PHE A 352 -7.64 -13.53 -2.38
N TYR A 353 -7.69 -14.59 -1.57
CA TYR A 353 -8.45 -14.62 -0.32
C TYR A 353 -7.63 -14.06 0.83
N THR A 354 -8.28 -13.49 1.85
CA THR A 354 -7.75 -12.69 2.96
C THR A 354 -6.63 -13.31 3.81
N THR A 355 -6.17 -14.51 3.54
CA THR A 355 -5.16 -15.19 4.35
C THR A 355 -3.91 -15.58 3.55
N GLY A 356 -2.90 -14.72 3.58
CA GLY A 356 -1.51 -15.15 3.45
C GLY A 356 -0.97 -15.48 2.07
N VAL A 357 -1.48 -14.87 0.99
CA VAL A 357 -0.86 -14.99 -0.33
C VAL A 357 -0.26 -13.64 -0.74
N THR A 358 1.05 -13.60 -0.90
CA THR A 358 1.76 -12.43 -1.41
C THR A 358 1.53 -12.35 -2.91
N ILE A 359 0.69 -11.40 -3.36
CA ILE A 359 0.42 -11.20 -4.81
C ILE A 359 1.66 -10.68 -5.57
N LYS A 360 2.72 -10.31 -4.85
CA LYS A 360 4.00 -9.80 -5.39
C LYS A 360 5.00 -10.86 -5.84
N SER A 361 4.76 -12.17 -5.66
CA SER A 361 5.75 -13.15 -6.11
C SER A 361 5.94 -13.08 -7.63
N GLU A 362 7.18 -13.17 -8.11
CA GLU A 362 7.48 -13.16 -9.56
C GLU A 362 6.66 -14.19 -10.34
N THR A 363 6.43 -15.35 -9.75
CA THR A 363 5.61 -16.41 -10.35
C THR A 363 4.17 -15.95 -10.58
N VAL A 364 3.59 -15.17 -9.65
CA VAL A 364 2.24 -14.62 -9.79
C VAL A 364 2.26 -13.50 -10.82
N VAL A 365 3.17 -12.54 -10.67
CA VAL A 365 3.25 -11.33 -11.52
C VAL A 365 3.48 -11.68 -12.99
N ASN A 366 4.32 -12.67 -13.27
CA ASN A 366 4.68 -13.03 -14.65
C ASN A 366 3.65 -13.92 -15.36
N ASN A 367 2.61 -14.37 -14.65
CA ASN A 367 1.62 -15.31 -15.20
C ASN A 367 0.16 -14.91 -14.91
N LEU A 368 -0.10 -13.68 -14.51
CA LEU A 368 -1.43 -13.21 -14.14
C LEU A 368 -1.80 -11.97 -14.95
N ASP A 369 -3.02 -11.97 -15.47
CA ASP A 369 -3.61 -10.82 -16.18
C ASP A 369 -4.65 -10.10 -15.31
N ILE A 370 -5.37 -10.85 -14.46
CA ILE A 370 -6.44 -10.33 -13.62
C ILE A 370 -6.28 -10.85 -12.19
N ALA A 371 -6.23 -9.94 -11.23
CA ALA A 371 -6.23 -10.24 -9.80
C ALA A 371 -7.57 -9.85 -9.18
N TYR A 372 -8.29 -10.81 -8.63
CA TYR A 372 -9.53 -10.58 -7.90
C TYR A 372 -9.28 -10.52 -6.39
N TYR A 373 -9.70 -9.44 -5.74
CA TYR A 373 -9.78 -9.45 -4.29
C TYR A 373 -11.01 -10.26 -3.83
N ALA A 374 -10.80 -11.32 -3.12
CA ALA A 374 -11.85 -12.19 -2.60
C ALA A 374 -11.90 -12.08 -1.05
N PHE A 375 -12.89 -11.41 -0.42
CA PHE A 375 -14.07 -10.81 -1.04
C PHE A 375 -14.49 -9.54 -0.31
N VAL A 376 -15.21 -8.65 -0.97
CA VAL A 376 -16.14 -7.78 -0.26
C VAL A 376 -17.51 -8.44 -0.20
N LYS A 377 -18.31 -8.10 0.82
CA LYS A 377 -19.58 -8.79 1.09
C LYS A 377 -20.77 -7.84 0.94
N VAL A 378 -21.77 -8.26 0.15
CA VAL A 378 -23.07 -7.63 0.16
C VAL A 378 -23.85 -8.07 1.40
N GLN A 379 -24.39 -7.12 2.13
CA GLN A 379 -25.26 -7.33 3.27
C GLN A 379 -26.74 -7.25 2.86
N SER A 380 -27.65 -7.91 3.58
CA SER A 380 -29.08 -7.93 3.28
C SER A 380 -29.74 -6.54 3.20
N ASN A 381 -29.15 -5.52 3.79
CA ASN A 381 -29.61 -4.12 3.72
C ASN A 381 -29.04 -3.35 2.51
N GLY A 382 -28.29 -4.01 1.63
CA GLY A 382 -27.65 -3.42 0.47
C GLY A 382 -26.27 -2.81 0.73
N ALA A 383 -25.82 -2.71 1.98
CA ALA A 383 -24.48 -2.25 2.29
C ALA A 383 -23.43 -3.23 1.75
N VAL A 384 -22.29 -2.69 1.35
CA VAL A 384 -21.10 -3.48 0.94
C VAL A 384 -20.03 -3.31 2.01
N THR A 385 -19.44 -4.39 2.48
CA THR A 385 -18.45 -4.38 3.54
C THR A 385 -17.21 -5.17 3.14
N VAL A 386 -16.04 -4.68 3.52
CA VAL A 386 -14.77 -5.38 3.29
C VAL A 386 -14.52 -6.35 4.43
N GLU A 387 -14.33 -7.62 4.11
CA GLU A 387 -13.82 -8.61 5.05
C GLU A 387 -12.28 -8.59 5.00
N GLY A 388 -11.63 -8.45 6.16
CA GLY A 388 -10.17 -8.40 6.23
C GLY A 388 -9.60 -7.09 5.67
N LEU A 389 -9.94 -5.96 6.28
CA LEU A 389 -9.53 -4.62 5.82
C LEU A 389 -8.01 -4.51 5.62
N SER A 390 -7.19 -5.11 6.49
CA SER A 390 -5.73 -5.13 6.35
C SER A 390 -5.30 -5.82 5.04
N SER A 391 -5.88 -6.99 4.73
CA SER A 391 -5.58 -7.71 3.48
C SER A 391 -6.05 -6.95 2.25
N PHE A 392 -7.19 -6.25 2.36
CA PHE A 392 -7.69 -5.42 1.28
C PHE A 392 -6.77 -4.22 1.01
N ASN A 393 -6.35 -3.53 2.05
CA ASN A 393 -5.41 -2.42 1.93
C ASN A 393 -4.07 -2.88 1.33
N THR A 394 -3.60 -4.07 1.71
CA THR A 394 -2.42 -4.69 1.10
C THR A 394 -2.64 -4.98 -0.38
N PHE A 395 -3.80 -5.53 -0.75
CA PHE A 395 -4.14 -5.78 -2.15
C PHE A 395 -4.17 -4.48 -2.97
N VAL A 396 -4.77 -3.42 -2.44
CA VAL A 396 -4.83 -2.10 -3.10
C VAL A 396 -3.43 -1.51 -3.25
N ARG A 397 -2.64 -1.50 -2.19
CA ARG A 397 -1.26 -0.98 -2.20
C ARG A 397 -0.39 -1.72 -3.22
N ASP A 398 -0.40 -3.04 -3.18
CA ASP A 398 0.39 -3.87 -4.10
C ASP A 398 -0.12 -3.75 -5.53
N GLY A 399 -1.40 -3.46 -5.69
CA GLY A 399 -2.05 -3.18 -6.95
C GLY A 399 -1.42 -2.04 -7.74
N LEU A 400 -0.90 -1.00 -7.08
CA LEU A 400 -0.20 0.10 -7.76
C LEU A 400 0.95 -0.41 -8.64
N THR A 401 1.79 -1.27 -8.07
CA THR A 401 2.92 -1.87 -8.80
C THR A 401 2.46 -2.89 -9.85
N LEU A 402 1.43 -3.68 -9.52
CA LEU A 402 0.93 -4.72 -10.42
C LEU A 402 0.22 -4.13 -11.64
N ARG A 403 -0.54 -3.05 -11.46
CA ARG A 403 -1.21 -2.32 -12.55
C ARG A 403 -0.19 -1.78 -13.55
N LYS A 404 0.94 -1.25 -13.09
CA LYS A 404 2.06 -0.81 -13.95
C LYS A 404 2.67 -1.96 -14.78
N LYS A 405 2.47 -3.22 -14.35
CA LYS A 405 2.87 -4.43 -15.08
C LYS A 405 1.74 -5.00 -15.94
N GLY A 406 0.64 -4.30 -16.09
CA GLY A 406 -0.50 -4.70 -16.92
C GLY A 406 -1.53 -5.60 -16.23
N ILE A 407 -1.38 -5.88 -14.92
CA ILE A 407 -2.33 -6.72 -14.18
C ILE A 407 -3.51 -5.87 -13.73
N ARG A 408 -4.74 -6.29 -14.07
CA ARG A 408 -5.97 -5.59 -13.68
C ARG A 408 -6.40 -6.01 -12.28
N MET A 409 -6.64 -5.04 -11.41
CA MET A 409 -7.04 -5.23 -10.02
C MET A 409 -8.56 -5.12 -9.91
N VAL A 410 -9.24 -6.24 -9.68
CA VAL A 410 -10.70 -6.33 -9.73
C VAL A 410 -11.28 -6.68 -8.36
N LEU A 411 -12.36 -6.02 -7.99
CA LEU A 411 -13.09 -6.26 -6.76
C LEU A 411 -14.07 -7.42 -6.93
N SER A 412 -13.85 -8.55 -6.26
CA SER A 412 -14.84 -9.63 -6.24
C SER A 412 -15.84 -9.41 -5.10
N VAL A 413 -17.11 -9.35 -5.47
CA VAL A 413 -18.24 -9.05 -4.60
C VAL A 413 -19.01 -10.33 -4.36
N ALA A 414 -18.86 -10.89 -3.15
CA ALA A 414 -19.54 -12.12 -2.79
C ALA A 414 -20.75 -11.86 -1.87
N GLY A 415 -21.65 -12.82 -1.85
CA GLY A 415 -22.78 -12.86 -0.93
C GLY A 415 -23.54 -14.15 -1.09
N GLY A 416 -23.98 -14.74 0.02
CA GLY A 416 -24.91 -15.87 -0.02
C GLY A 416 -26.23 -15.48 -0.71
N ALA A 417 -26.97 -16.48 -1.17
CA ALA A 417 -28.24 -16.28 -1.89
C ALA A 417 -29.15 -15.24 -1.22
N ASP A 418 -29.37 -15.38 0.09
CA ASP A 418 -30.26 -14.49 0.85
C ASP A 418 -29.76 -13.05 0.96
N ASN A 419 -28.45 -12.82 1.02
CA ASN A 419 -27.91 -11.48 1.16
C ASN A 419 -28.11 -10.65 -0.10
N PHE A 420 -27.77 -11.18 -1.28
CA PHE A 420 -28.02 -10.49 -2.54
C PHE A 420 -29.51 -10.33 -2.83
N SER A 421 -30.31 -11.40 -2.64
CA SER A 421 -31.75 -11.34 -2.83
C SER A 421 -32.40 -10.26 -1.96
N ASN A 422 -32.07 -10.24 -0.67
CA ASN A 422 -32.62 -9.25 0.27
C ASN A 422 -32.10 -7.85 -0.02
N ALA A 423 -30.82 -7.68 -0.35
CA ALA A 423 -30.28 -6.39 -0.76
C ALA A 423 -31.03 -5.83 -1.96
N CYS A 424 -31.16 -6.63 -3.02
CA CYS A 424 -31.87 -6.21 -4.23
C CYS A 424 -33.38 -5.91 -3.97
N ARG A 425 -33.99 -6.67 -3.08
CA ARG A 425 -35.39 -6.44 -2.67
C ARG A 425 -35.54 -5.17 -1.84
N ASN A 426 -34.62 -4.91 -0.91
CA ASN A 426 -34.75 -3.82 0.06
C ASN A 426 -34.37 -2.46 -0.52
N VAL A 427 -33.32 -2.38 -1.35
CA VAL A 427 -32.82 -1.11 -1.89
C VAL A 427 -32.81 -1.04 -3.42
N GLY A 428 -33.02 -2.15 -4.09
CA GLY A 428 -32.97 -2.28 -5.55
C GLY A 428 -31.57 -2.60 -6.09
N PRO A 429 -31.46 -3.34 -7.21
CA PRO A 429 -30.17 -3.73 -7.79
C PRO A 429 -29.27 -2.55 -8.19
N SER A 430 -29.87 -1.45 -8.65
CA SER A 430 -29.10 -0.23 -8.99
C SER A 430 -28.43 0.42 -7.79
N ALA A 431 -29.10 0.46 -6.64
CA ALA A 431 -28.51 1.00 -5.41
C ALA A 431 -27.41 0.07 -4.85
N VAL A 432 -27.57 -1.25 -5.02
CA VAL A 432 -26.49 -2.20 -4.72
C VAL A 432 -25.27 -1.93 -5.63
N ALA A 433 -25.52 -1.66 -6.93
CA ALA A 433 -24.46 -1.28 -7.86
C ALA A 433 -23.74 0.02 -7.43
N ASP A 434 -24.47 1.04 -6.94
CA ASP A 434 -23.86 2.29 -6.43
C ASP A 434 -22.94 2.00 -5.25
N ASN A 435 -23.36 1.17 -4.31
CA ASN A 435 -22.56 0.81 -3.15
C ASN A 435 -21.30 0.00 -3.52
N ILE A 436 -21.34 -0.80 -4.59
CA ILE A 436 -20.17 -1.50 -5.13
C ILE A 436 -19.23 -0.49 -5.80
N MET A 437 -19.78 0.38 -6.66
CA MET A 437 -18.99 1.38 -7.38
C MET A 437 -18.21 2.32 -6.47
N TYR A 438 -18.75 2.63 -5.28
CA TYR A 438 -18.03 3.41 -4.28
C TYR A 438 -16.61 2.86 -3.99
N TYR A 439 -16.47 1.53 -3.91
CA TYR A 439 -15.15 0.91 -3.68
C TYR A 439 -14.26 0.96 -4.92
N VAL A 440 -14.83 0.77 -6.11
CA VAL A 440 -14.10 0.86 -7.38
C VAL A 440 -13.48 2.26 -7.54
N GLU A 441 -14.29 3.30 -7.30
CA GLU A 441 -13.85 4.69 -7.42
C GLU A 441 -12.88 5.09 -6.32
N LYS A 442 -13.24 4.80 -5.05
CA LYS A 442 -12.41 5.16 -3.88
C LYS A 442 -11.01 4.57 -3.94
N TYR A 443 -10.88 3.33 -4.38
CA TYR A 443 -9.62 2.60 -4.39
C TYR A 443 -9.00 2.47 -5.78
N ASN A 444 -9.57 3.16 -6.77
CA ASN A 444 -9.11 3.18 -8.15
C ASN A 444 -8.86 1.78 -8.72
N LEU A 445 -9.82 0.86 -8.52
CA LEU A 445 -9.77 -0.51 -9.00
C LEU A 445 -10.16 -0.60 -10.47
N ASP A 446 -9.82 -1.71 -11.14
CA ASP A 446 -9.95 -1.86 -12.59
C ASP A 446 -11.23 -2.58 -13.02
N GLY A 447 -12.12 -2.93 -12.08
CA GLY A 447 -13.37 -3.60 -12.40
C GLY A 447 -14.07 -4.24 -11.21
N VAL A 448 -15.14 -4.94 -11.54
CA VAL A 448 -16.01 -5.67 -10.60
C VAL A 448 -16.20 -7.09 -11.07
N ASP A 449 -16.17 -8.02 -10.13
CA ASP A 449 -16.58 -9.41 -10.30
C ASP A 449 -17.77 -9.70 -9.38
N ILE A 450 -18.80 -10.39 -9.87
CA ILE A 450 -19.98 -10.74 -9.10
C ILE A 450 -19.96 -12.23 -8.79
N ASP A 451 -19.90 -12.56 -7.51
CA ASP A 451 -19.92 -13.93 -6.99
C ASP A 451 -21.18 -14.14 -6.13
N TRP A 452 -22.33 -14.27 -6.79
CA TRP A 452 -23.61 -14.53 -6.14
C TRP A 452 -23.89 -16.03 -6.10
N GLU A 453 -23.73 -16.63 -4.93
CA GLU A 453 -23.89 -18.08 -4.74
C GLU A 453 -25.17 -18.43 -3.96
N PHE A 454 -26.30 -18.69 -4.60
CA PHE A 454 -26.63 -18.58 -6.02
C PHE A 454 -28.03 -17.93 -6.12
N PRO A 455 -28.41 -17.29 -7.25
CA PRO A 455 -29.78 -16.85 -7.47
C PRO A 455 -30.76 -18.00 -7.19
N ALA A 456 -31.82 -17.74 -6.41
CA ALA A 456 -32.72 -18.81 -5.95
C ALA A 456 -33.80 -19.11 -6.99
N ASP A 457 -34.32 -18.07 -7.66
CA ASP A 457 -35.45 -18.14 -8.56
C ASP A 457 -35.34 -17.14 -9.74
N SER A 458 -36.40 -17.02 -10.52
CA SER A 458 -36.47 -16.10 -11.66
C SER A 458 -36.41 -14.62 -11.25
N THR A 459 -36.81 -14.27 -10.04
CA THR A 459 -36.75 -12.90 -9.52
C THR A 459 -35.32 -12.53 -9.24
N ASP A 460 -34.56 -13.41 -8.57
CA ASP A 460 -33.12 -13.24 -8.33
C ASP A 460 -32.33 -13.20 -9.63
N GLN A 461 -32.69 -14.03 -10.61
CA GLN A 461 -32.12 -13.98 -11.95
C GLN A 461 -32.33 -12.61 -12.61
N GLN A 462 -33.52 -12.02 -12.48
CA GLN A 462 -33.80 -10.67 -12.98
C GLN A 462 -33.01 -9.61 -12.20
N TYR A 463 -32.91 -9.73 -10.87
CA TYR A 463 -32.08 -8.84 -10.05
C TYR A 463 -30.63 -8.86 -10.48
N LEU A 464 -30.05 -10.04 -10.71
CA LEU A 464 -28.69 -10.18 -11.20
C LEU A 464 -28.49 -9.51 -12.57
N ASN A 465 -29.45 -9.72 -13.51
CA ASN A 465 -29.39 -9.08 -14.81
C ASN A 465 -29.39 -7.54 -14.70
N VAL A 466 -30.27 -6.98 -13.85
CA VAL A 466 -30.35 -5.52 -13.61
C VAL A 466 -29.11 -5.01 -12.88
N LEU A 467 -28.57 -5.79 -11.94
CA LEU A 467 -27.33 -5.44 -11.24
C LEU A 467 -26.17 -5.34 -12.23
N CYS A 468 -25.96 -6.37 -13.07
CA CYS A 468 -24.91 -6.36 -14.09
C CYS A 468 -25.11 -5.25 -15.14
N GLN A 469 -26.35 -5.01 -15.57
CA GLN A 469 -26.68 -3.89 -16.46
C GLN A 469 -26.32 -2.54 -15.83
N SER A 470 -26.67 -2.34 -14.56
CA SER A 470 -26.40 -1.10 -13.81
C SER A 470 -24.90 -0.90 -13.60
N LEU A 471 -24.16 -1.95 -13.22
CA LEU A 471 -22.72 -1.91 -13.09
C LEU A 471 -22.04 -1.59 -14.42
N ARG A 472 -22.43 -2.27 -15.51
CA ARG A 472 -21.86 -2.01 -16.84
C ARG A 472 -22.07 -0.56 -17.27
N ALA A 473 -23.28 -0.04 -17.10
CA ALA A 473 -23.57 1.34 -17.44
C ALA A 473 -22.72 2.34 -16.63
N LYS A 474 -22.53 2.08 -15.34
CA LYS A 474 -21.70 2.94 -14.47
C LYS A 474 -20.23 2.84 -14.81
N LEU A 475 -19.71 1.63 -15.03
CA LEU A 475 -18.32 1.38 -15.45
C LEU A 475 -18.04 2.01 -16.82
N ASP A 476 -18.98 1.97 -17.76
CA ASP A 476 -18.85 2.60 -19.08
C ASP A 476 -18.83 4.14 -18.98
N ILE A 477 -19.62 4.71 -18.08
CA ILE A 477 -19.60 6.15 -17.81
C ILE A 477 -18.26 6.55 -17.20
N LEU A 478 -17.79 5.80 -16.19
CA LEU A 478 -16.53 6.05 -15.50
C LEU A 478 -15.33 5.90 -16.43
N GLY A 479 -15.35 4.92 -17.34
CA GLY A 479 -14.29 4.67 -18.33
C GLY A 479 -14.42 5.44 -19.64
N LYS A 480 -15.44 6.31 -19.77
CA LYS A 480 -15.72 6.99 -21.05
C LYS A 480 -14.57 7.82 -21.57
N GLY A 481 -14.07 7.49 -22.76
CA GLY A 481 -12.92 8.16 -23.40
C GLY A 481 -11.56 7.75 -22.85
N GLY A 482 -11.53 6.84 -21.90
CA GLY A 482 -10.34 6.30 -21.25
C GLY A 482 -10.17 4.80 -21.44
N THR A 483 -9.58 4.16 -20.45
CA THR A 483 -9.38 2.70 -20.42
C THR A 483 -10.66 2.02 -19.89
N PRO A 484 -11.18 1.00 -20.58
CA PRO A 484 -12.39 0.29 -20.12
C PRO A 484 -12.18 -0.47 -18.81
N TYR A 485 -13.21 -0.49 -17.98
CA TYR A 485 -13.29 -1.30 -16.77
C TYR A 485 -13.82 -2.71 -17.06
N LEU A 486 -13.34 -3.69 -16.30
CA LEU A 486 -13.87 -5.07 -16.39
C LEU A 486 -15.14 -5.23 -15.56
N LEU A 487 -16.07 -6.03 -16.11
CA LEU A 487 -17.20 -6.59 -15.37
C LEU A 487 -17.22 -8.10 -15.61
N THR A 488 -17.04 -8.89 -14.56
CA THR A 488 -17.02 -10.35 -14.62
C THR A 488 -18.02 -10.96 -13.64
N ALA A 489 -18.27 -12.25 -13.74
CA ALA A 489 -19.06 -12.98 -12.76
C ALA A 489 -18.57 -14.41 -12.61
N ALA A 490 -18.60 -14.93 -11.38
CA ALA A 490 -18.35 -16.33 -11.09
C ALA A 490 -19.66 -17.12 -11.24
N ILE A 491 -19.67 -18.14 -12.12
CA ILE A 491 -20.87 -18.92 -12.45
C ILE A 491 -20.55 -20.43 -12.37
N PRO A 492 -21.39 -21.24 -11.66
CA PRO A 492 -21.15 -22.66 -11.49
C PRO A 492 -21.38 -23.43 -12.80
N SER A 493 -20.48 -24.36 -13.14
CA SER A 493 -20.63 -25.26 -14.29
C SER A 493 -21.65 -26.38 -14.07
N SER A 494 -22.08 -26.61 -12.81
CA SER A 494 -23.13 -27.58 -12.43
C SER A 494 -24.49 -27.18 -13.02
N GLN A 495 -25.55 -27.93 -12.75
CA GLN A 495 -26.90 -27.55 -13.20
C GLN A 495 -27.40 -26.22 -12.65
N LEU A 496 -26.77 -25.70 -11.61
CA LEU A 496 -27.08 -24.37 -11.05
C LEU A 496 -26.83 -23.22 -12.03
N TYR A 497 -26.05 -23.43 -13.11
CA TYR A 497 -25.89 -22.43 -14.18
C TYR A 497 -27.24 -21.98 -14.77
N GLN A 498 -28.26 -22.83 -14.75
CA GLN A 498 -29.61 -22.51 -15.25
C GLN A 498 -30.32 -21.39 -14.46
N ARG A 499 -29.81 -21.06 -13.28
CA ARG A 499 -30.25 -19.92 -12.48
C ARG A 499 -29.73 -18.58 -12.99
N PHE A 500 -28.88 -18.61 -14.03
CA PHE A 500 -28.25 -17.44 -14.65
C PHE A 500 -28.75 -17.30 -16.09
N ASP A 501 -29.22 -16.11 -16.46
CA ASP A 501 -29.56 -15.80 -17.84
C ASP A 501 -28.29 -15.45 -18.63
N LEU A 502 -27.56 -16.47 -19.05
CA LEU A 502 -26.27 -16.32 -19.72
C LEU A 502 -26.38 -15.50 -21.02
N LYS A 503 -27.49 -15.59 -21.73
CA LYS A 503 -27.73 -14.80 -22.95
C LYS A 503 -27.82 -13.30 -22.65
N THR A 504 -28.48 -12.92 -21.56
CA THR A 504 -28.59 -11.53 -21.12
C THR A 504 -27.25 -11.07 -20.52
N LEU A 505 -26.62 -11.87 -19.66
CA LEU A 505 -25.36 -11.56 -19.03
C LEU A 505 -24.20 -11.40 -20.06
N ASN A 506 -24.23 -12.14 -21.17
CA ASN A 506 -23.29 -12.01 -22.29
C ASN A 506 -23.17 -10.58 -22.85
N LYS A 507 -24.22 -9.77 -22.68
CA LYS A 507 -24.24 -8.36 -23.15
C LYS A 507 -23.46 -7.42 -22.25
N TYR A 508 -23.32 -7.78 -20.97
CA TYR A 508 -22.77 -6.90 -19.94
C TYR A 508 -21.40 -7.34 -19.44
N LEU A 509 -21.16 -8.66 -19.38
CA LEU A 509 -19.94 -9.22 -18.86
C LEU A 509 -18.83 -9.25 -19.91
N ASP A 510 -17.62 -8.93 -19.50
CA ASP A 510 -16.41 -9.12 -20.29
C ASP A 510 -15.96 -10.59 -20.23
N TYR A 511 -15.96 -11.19 -19.02
CA TYR A 511 -15.66 -12.59 -18.80
C TYR A 511 -16.60 -13.23 -17.78
N VAL A 512 -16.69 -14.55 -17.87
CA VAL A 512 -17.36 -15.41 -16.90
C VAL A 512 -16.33 -16.38 -16.33
N ASN A 513 -16.06 -16.26 -15.05
CA ASN A 513 -15.22 -17.18 -14.28
C ASN A 513 -16.03 -18.45 -13.99
N MET A 514 -15.89 -19.45 -14.84
CA MET A 514 -16.63 -20.69 -14.69
C MET A 514 -16.10 -21.49 -13.51
N MET A 515 -16.91 -21.67 -12.48
CA MET A 515 -16.57 -22.49 -11.31
C MET A 515 -16.65 -23.97 -11.67
N SER A 516 -15.59 -24.48 -12.32
CA SER A 516 -15.47 -25.83 -12.84
C SER A 516 -14.82 -26.79 -11.85
N TYR A 517 -15.27 -26.73 -10.61
CA TYR A 517 -14.86 -27.57 -9.49
C TYR A 517 -16.06 -27.88 -8.59
N ASP A 518 -15.84 -28.62 -7.51
CA ASP A 518 -16.89 -29.19 -6.64
C ASP A 518 -17.91 -30.04 -7.43
N MET A 519 -17.45 -30.66 -8.52
CA MET A 519 -18.25 -31.54 -9.37
C MET A 519 -18.40 -32.96 -8.80
N ASN A 520 -17.92 -33.17 -7.58
CA ASN A 520 -17.90 -34.46 -6.91
C ASN A 520 -19.32 -34.93 -6.52
N ALA A 521 -19.58 -36.21 -6.72
CA ALA A 521 -20.84 -36.84 -6.34
C ALA A 521 -20.96 -37.05 -4.82
N SER A 522 -22.15 -36.89 -4.28
CA SER A 522 -22.42 -37.21 -2.87
C SER A 522 -22.40 -38.70 -2.63
N GLY A 523 -21.77 -39.13 -1.52
CA GLY A 523 -21.74 -40.53 -1.08
C GLY A 523 -20.81 -41.45 -1.86
N ARG A 524 -20.00 -40.91 -2.78
CA ARG A 524 -19.05 -41.68 -3.58
C ARG A 524 -17.70 -40.97 -3.71
N ALA A 525 -16.61 -41.73 -3.79
CA ALA A 525 -15.30 -41.22 -4.14
C ALA A 525 -15.30 -40.82 -5.63
N SER A 526 -15.26 -39.54 -5.91
CA SER A 526 -15.39 -38.98 -7.25
C SER A 526 -14.45 -37.81 -7.48
N HIS A 527 -14.24 -37.48 -8.74
CA HIS A 527 -13.37 -36.37 -9.13
C HIS A 527 -13.98 -35.01 -8.73
N LEU A 528 -13.10 -34.09 -8.31
CA LEU A 528 -13.48 -32.72 -7.97
C LEU A 528 -13.68 -31.85 -9.21
N CYS A 529 -12.79 -32.00 -10.20
CA CYS A 529 -12.62 -31.09 -11.32
C CYS A 529 -12.16 -31.89 -12.57
N PRO A 530 -12.97 -32.82 -13.10
CA PRO A 530 -12.61 -33.62 -14.24
C PRO A 530 -12.71 -32.82 -15.54
N LEU A 531 -11.71 -32.97 -16.44
CA LEU A 531 -11.74 -32.28 -17.73
C LEU A 531 -12.89 -32.81 -18.59
N PHE A 532 -13.03 -34.14 -18.65
CA PHE A 532 -14.12 -34.81 -19.35
C PHE A 532 -14.99 -35.62 -18.40
N ARG A 533 -16.18 -35.93 -18.83
CA ARG A 533 -17.12 -36.75 -18.08
C ARG A 533 -16.52 -38.12 -17.74
N ALA A 534 -16.44 -38.41 -16.44
CA ALA A 534 -16.03 -39.72 -15.95
C ALA A 534 -17.27 -40.59 -15.68
N PHE A 535 -17.56 -41.56 -16.50
CA PHE A 535 -18.70 -42.44 -16.32
C PHE A 535 -18.56 -43.37 -15.09
N ASN A 536 -17.37 -43.45 -14.55
CA ASN A 536 -16.97 -44.48 -13.59
C ASN A 536 -16.84 -44.00 -12.15
N ASP A 537 -16.79 -42.71 -11.91
CA ASP A 537 -16.58 -42.14 -10.57
C ASP A 537 -17.89 -41.83 -9.81
N GLY A 538 -19.04 -42.14 -10.39
CA GLY A 538 -20.34 -41.76 -9.83
C GLY A 538 -20.62 -40.25 -9.92
N ASN A 539 -19.76 -39.50 -10.55
CA ASN A 539 -20.01 -38.10 -10.89
C ASN A 539 -21.05 -38.07 -12.02
N LEU A 540 -22.28 -37.89 -11.69
CA LEU A 540 -23.50 -37.89 -12.54
C LEU A 540 -23.36 -37.21 -13.93
N GLY A 541 -22.17 -37.24 -14.51
CA GLY A 541 -21.86 -36.84 -15.88
C GLY A 541 -21.54 -35.37 -16.02
N TYR A 542 -20.72 -34.78 -15.17
CA TYR A 542 -20.21 -33.43 -15.32
C TYR A 542 -18.70 -33.42 -15.54
N GLY A 543 -18.25 -32.77 -16.59
CA GLY A 543 -16.88 -32.41 -16.86
C GLY A 543 -16.77 -30.90 -17.15
N ILE A 544 -15.57 -30.38 -17.22
CA ILE A 544 -15.31 -28.99 -17.59
C ILE A 544 -15.83 -28.72 -19.00
N ASP A 545 -15.61 -29.65 -19.93
CA ASP A 545 -16.10 -29.60 -21.32
C ASP A 545 -17.62 -29.51 -21.39
N ASP A 546 -18.35 -30.30 -20.58
CA ASP A 546 -19.81 -30.17 -20.46
C ASP A 546 -20.24 -28.78 -20.02
N GLY A 547 -19.51 -28.16 -19.08
CA GLY A 547 -19.75 -26.80 -18.61
C GLY A 547 -19.65 -25.79 -19.76
N ILE A 548 -18.59 -25.87 -20.55
CA ILE A 548 -18.38 -24.99 -21.71
C ILE A 548 -19.52 -25.14 -22.72
N VAL A 549 -19.90 -26.39 -23.07
CA VAL A 549 -21.00 -26.67 -24.00
C VAL A 549 -22.33 -26.11 -23.47
N LYS A 550 -22.60 -26.26 -22.16
CA LYS A 550 -23.82 -25.72 -21.54
C LYS A 550 -23.87 -24.19 -21.60
N PHE A 551 -22.78 -23.53 -21.26
CA PHE A 551 -22.69 -22.07 -21.24
C PHE A 551 -22.85 -21.50 -22.65
N THR A 552 -22.16 -22.07 -23.64
CA THR A 552 -22.28 -21.62 -25.04
C THR A 552 -23.65 -21.89 -25.63
N THR A 553 -24.25 -23.06 -25.34
CA THR A 553 -25.63 -23.37 -25.75
C THR A 553 -26.64 -22.42 -25.10
N ALA A 554 -26.40 -21.98 -23.89
CA ALA A 554 -27.25 -21.00 -23.19
C ALA A 554 -27.02 -19.54 -23.65
N GLY A 555 -26.11 -19.31 -24.61
CA GLY A 555 -25.92 -18.03 -25.28
C GLY A 555 -24.78 -17.18 -24.78
N LEU A 556 -23.83 -17.76 -24.04
CA LEU A 556 -22.57 -17.10 -23.66
C LEU A 556 -21.53 -17.30 -24.77
N ASP A 557 -20.79 -16.26 -25.12
CA ASP A 557 -19.64 -16.34 -26.03
C ASP A 557 -18.53 -17.17 -25.41
N ALA A 558 -18.01 -18.14 -26.17
CA ALA A 558 -16.92 -19.00 -25.72
C ALA A 558 -15.67 -18.22 -25.33
N ASN A 559 -15.36 -17.12 -26.03
CA ASN A 559 -14.21 -16.26 -25.75
C ASN A 559 -14.30 -15.50 -24.41
N LYS A 560 -15.47 -15.51 -23.78
CA LYS A 560 -15.69 -14.89 -22.46
C LYS A 560 -15.57 -15.87 -21.30
N ILE A 561 -15.31 -17.16 -21.58
CA ILE A 561 -15.24 -18.18 -20.52
C ILE A 561 -13.81 -18.33 -20.02
N ILE A 562 -13.61 -18.03 -18.73
CA ILE A 562 -12.39 -18.37 -18.01
C ILE A 562 -12.66 -19.63 -17.20
N VAL A 563 -11.90 -20.70 -17.49
CA VAL A 563 -12.07 -21.99 -16.82
C VAL A 563 -11.42 -21.98 -15.44
N GLY A 564 -12.20 -22.23 -14.39
CA GLY A 564 -11.74 -22.23 -13.02
C GLY A 564 -11.00 -23.53 -12.63
N GLY A 565 -9.83 -23.39 -12.02
CA GLY A 565 -9.05 -24.48 -11.43
C GLY A 565 -9.04 -24.39 -9.90
N ALA A 566 -9.24 -25.53 -9.23
CA ALA A 566 -9.23 -25.59 -7.76
C ALA A 566 -7.82 -25.84 -7.22
N PHE A 567 -7.34 -25.01 -6.29
CA PHE A 567 -6.12 -25.28 -5.52
C PHE A 567 -6.40 -26.12 -4.25
N TYR A 568 -7.35 -27.02 -4.32
CA TYR A 568 -7.73 -27.96 -3.26
C TYR A 568 -8.26 -29.26 -3.85
N GLY A 569 -8.43 -30.27 -3.00
CA GLY A 569 -9.08 -31.54 -3.28
C GLY A 569 -10.14 -31.87 -2.24
N LYS A 570 -10.88 -32.94 -2.49
CA LYS A 570 -11.77 -33.56 -1.51
C LYS A 570 -11.18 -34.89 -1.04
N ALA A 571 -11.14 -35.08 0.26
CA ALA A 571 -10.71 -36.32 0.87
C ALA A 571 -11.93 -37.20 1.20
N TYR A 572 -11.77 -38.49 0.97
CA TYR A 572 -12.81 -39.51 1.22
C TYR A 572 -12.28 -40.65 2.05
N THR A 573 -13.14 -41.21 2.93
CA THR A 573 -13.01 -42.54 3.49
C THR A 573 -13.85 -43.50 2.67
N VAL A 574 -13.21 -44.43 2.00
CA VAL A 574 -13.86 -45.40 1.11
C VAL A 574 -14.49 -46.54 1.91
N LYS A 575 -15.75 -46.86 1.63
CA LYS A 575 -16.55 -47.87 2.37
C LYS A 575 -16.73 -49.19 1.57
N GLY A 576 -16.21 -49.28 0.37
CA GLY A 576 -16.38 -50.45 -0.49
C GLY A 576 -15.45 -50.43 -1.69
N THR A 577 -15.78 -51.19 -2.73
CA THR A 577 -15.08 -51.25 -3.99
C THR A 577 -15.80 -50.43 -5.06
N GLY A 578 -15.03 -49.78 -5.97
CA GLY A 578 -15.56 -49.08 -7.13
C GLY A 578 -15.85 -50.03 -8.29
N ASN A 579 -16.61 -49.56 -9.29
CA ASN A 579 -16.97 -50.36 -10.46
C ASN A 579 -15.76 -50.74 -11.35
N TYR A 580 -14.65 -50.01 -11.22
CA TYR A 580 -13.44 -50.14 -12.04
C TYR A 580 -12.16 -50.32 -11.20
N GLU A 581 -12.29 -51.06 -10.10
CA GLU A 581 -11.25 -51.26 -9.09
C GLU A 581 -9.89 -51.71 -9.67
N SER A 582 -9.90 -52.50 -10.74
CA SER A 582 -8.67 -52.98 -11.41
C SER A 582 -7.87 -51.88 -12.13
N LYS A 583 -8.55 -50.86 -12.65
CA LYS A 583 -7.97 -49.77 -13.43
C LYS A 583 -7.87 -48.46 -12.63
N TYR A 584 -8.91 -48.18 -11.89
CA TYR A 584 -9.06 -46.96 -11.08
C TYR A 584 -9.50 -47.30 -9.65
N PRO A 585 -8.58 -47.73 -8.79
CA PRO A 585 -8.88 -48.17 -7.44
C PRO A 585 -9.66 -47.12 -6.64
N ALA A 586 -10.69 -47.51 -5.94
CA ALA A 586 -11.59 -46.71 -5.12
C ALA A 586 -12.50 -45.71 -5.88
N LEU A 587 -12.23 -45.43 -7.13
CA LEU A 587 -13.06 -44.46 -7.88
C LEU A 587 -14.48 -45.01 -8.11
N GLY A 588 -15.49 -44.18 -7.80
CA GLY A 588 -16.90 -44.56 -7.84
C GLY A 588 -17.37 -45.41 -6.65
N ALA A 589 -16.48 -45.82 -5.74
CA ALA A 589 -16.84 -46.56 -4.54
C ALA A 589 -17.71 -45.74 -3.58
N PRO A 590 -18.61 -46.39 -2.83
CA PRO A 590 -19.29 -45.72 -1.73
C PRO A 590 -18.27 -45.11 -0.75
N ALA A 591 -18.46 -43.86 -0.41
CA ALA A 591 -17.49 -43.12 0.40
C ALA A 591 -18.16 -41.99 1.19
N GLU A 592 -17.53 -41.62 2.29
CA GLU A 592 -17.87 -40.45 3.10
C GLU A 592 -16.73 -39.41 3.01
N LEU A 593 -17.07 -38.12 3.13
CA LEU A 593 -16.06 -37.08 3.25
C LEU A 593 -15.19 -37.31 4.49
N ASN A 594 -13.89 -37.22 4.33
CA ASN A 594 -12.91 -37.40 5.39
C ASN A 594 -12.38 -36.04 5.85
N SER A 595 -12.49 -35.74 7.13
CA SER A 595 -11.99 -34.50 7.74
C SER A 595 -10.48 -34.50 7.95
N LEU A 596 -9.71 -34.89 6.92
CA LEU A 596 -8.25 -34.98 6.95
C LEU A 596 -7.58 -33.64 7.31
N GLN A 597 -8.12 -32.56 6.80
CA GLN A 597 -7.69 -31.19 7.12
C GLN A 597 -8.87 -30.34 7.62
N TYR A 598 -10.01 -30.37 6.93
CA TYR A 598 -11.22 -29.66 7.30
C TYR A 598 -12.44 -30.58 7.34
N ALA A 599 -13.40 -30.27 8.22
CA ALA A 599 -14.62 -31.04 8.39
C ALA A 599 -15.44 -31.21 7.10
N SER A 600 -15.35 -30.28 6.16
CA SER A 600 -15.97 -30.32 4.83
C SER A 600 -15.34 -31.34 3.87
N GLY A 601 -14.32 -32.08 4.29
CA GLY A 601 -13.52 -32.94 3.42
C GLY A 601 -12.57 -32.18 2.50
N THR A 602 -12.52 -30.86 2.57
CA THR A 602 -11.62 -30.05 1.76
C THR A 602 -10.17 -30.19 2.23
N VAL A 603 -9.24 -30.33 1.29
CA VAL A 603 -7.81 -30.46 1.55
C VAL A 603 -7.06 -29.52 0.60
N THR A 604 -6.38 -28.53 1.14
CA THR A 604 -5.64 -27.55 0.33
C THR A 604 -4.49 -28.21 -0.43
N TYR A 605 -4.15 -27.71 -1.62
CA TYR A 605 -3.00 -28.21 -2.39
C TYR A 605 -1.69 -28.10 -1.58
N LYS A 606 -1.52 -27.05 -0.78
CA LYS A 606 -0.38 -26.91 0.13
C LYS A 606 -0.29 -28.06 1.13
N TYR A 607 -1.42 -28.51 1.67
CA TYR A 607 -1.45 -29.68 2.56
C TYR A 607 -1.16 -30.97 1.79
N ILE A 608 -1.77 -31.14 0.62
CA ILE A 608 -1.56 -32.30 -0.26
C ILE A 608 -0.08 -32.42 -0.61
N SER A 609 0.55 -31.34 -1.06
CA SER A 609 1.96 -31.34 -1.48
C SER A 609 2.93 -31.67 -0.34
N LYS A 610 2.66 -31.17 0.86
CA LYS A 610 3.56 -31.35 2.01
C LYS A 610 3.36 -32.65 2.78
N ASN A 611 2.12 -33.16 2.84
CA ASN A 611 1.77 -34.25 3.74
C ASN A 611 1.28 -35.51 3.04
N ILE A 612 0.70 -35.40 1.85
CA ILE A 612 0.11 -36.55 1.16
C ILE A 612 1.02 -37.05 0.03
N LEU A 613 1.53 -36.15 -0.80
CA LEU A 613 2.46 -36.53 -1.87
C LEU A 613 3.81 -37.05 -1.36
N THR A 614 4.18 -36.70 -0.13
CA THR A 614 5.40 -37.17 0.55
C THR A 614 5.18 -38.47 1.34
N ASP A 615 3.93 -38.91 1.53
CA ASP A 615 3.59 -40.12 2.24
C ASP A 615 3.51 -41.32 1.28
N SER A 616 4.46 -42.24 1.39
CA SER A 616 4.59 -43.42 0.52
C SER A 616 3.38 -44.38 0.58
N SER A 617 2.50 -44.25 1.57
CA SER A 617 1.25 -45.01 1.65
C SER A 617 0.22 -44.57 0.61
N TYR A 618 0.35 -43.36 0.07
CA TYR A 618 -0.50 -42.86 -1.02
C TYR A 618 0.14 -43.11 -2.38
N LYS A 619 -0.65 -43.63 -3.31
CA LYS A 619 -0.26 -43.81 -4.71
C LYS A 619 -1.04 -42.84 -5.58
N ARG A 620 -0.32 -42.18 -6.51
CA ARG A 620 -0.94 -41.31 -7.49
C ARG A 620 -1.43 -42.13 -8.69
N TYR A 621 -2.67 -41.91 -9.05
CA TYR A 621 -3.33 -42.43 -10.23
C TYR A 621 -3.71 -41.29 -11.17
N PHE A 622 -3.88 -41.62 -12.45
CA PHE A 622 -4.38 -40.69 -13.43
C PHE A 622 -5.53 -41.34 -14.21
N ASP A 623 -6.71 -40.71 -14.14
CA ASP A 623 -7.84 -41.15 -14.93
C ASP A 623 -7.71 -40.65 -16.37
N ASN A 624 -7.46 -41.58 -17.30
CA ASN A 624 -7.25 -41.28 -18.71
C ASN A 624 -8.54 -40.91 -19.46
N GLU A 625 -9.72 -41.18 -18.89
CA GLU A 625 -11.01 -40.81 -19.43
C GLU A 625 -11.36 -39.39 -19.00
N ALA A 626 -11.32 -39.14 -17.72
CA ALA A 626 -11.59 -37.82 -17.13
C ALA A 626 -10.43 -36.82 -17.21
N LYS A 627 -9.23 -37.28 -17.58
CA LYS A 627 -8.00 -36.46 -17.67
C LYS A 627 -7.65 -35.73 -16.39
N VAL A 628 -7.78 -36.43 -15.26
CA VAL A 628 -7.55 -35.84 -13.92
C VAL A 628 -6.79 -36.81 -13.01
N PRO A 629 -5.86 -36.33 -12.17
CA PRO A 629 -5.17 -37.16 -11.18
C PRO A 629 -5.99 -37.29 -9.90
N TYR A 630 -5.73 -38.40 -9.17
CA TYR A 630 -6.17 -38.56 -7.78
C TYR A 630 -5.15 -39.37 -6.98
N LEU A 631 -5.29 -39.35 -5.65
CA LEU A 631 -4.43 -40.05 -4.71
C LEU A 631 -5.26 -41.08 -3.94
N TYR A 632 -4.72 -42.28 -3.81
CA TYR A 632 -5.38 -43.34 -3.05
C TYR A 632 -4.40 -44.11 -2.16
N SER A 633 -4.83 -44.43 -0.95
CA SER A 633 -4.12 -45.31 0.01
C SER A 633 -5.00 -46.44 0.47
N ALA A 634 -4.63 -47.68 0.11
CA ALA A 634 -5.36 -48.87 0.53
C ALA A 634 -5.25 -49.12 2.05
N SER A 635 -4.19 -48.61 2.69
CA SER A 635 -3.95 -48.78 4.13
C SER A 635 -4.63 -47.73 5.02
N LYS A 636 -5.06 -46.60 4.41
CA LYS A 636 -5.69 -45.47 5.12
C LYS A 636 -7.14 -45.26 4.68
N LYS A 637 -7.87 -46.37 4.52
CA LYS A 637 -9.28 -46.37 4.10
C LYS A 637 -10.16 -45.55 5.01
#